data_22fbeba66634211db4993e8ea3242e02
#
_entry.id   22fbeba66634211db4993e8ea3242e02
#
_cell.length_a   1.000
_cell.length_b   1.000
_cell.length_c   1.000
_cell.angle_alpha   90.00
_cell.angle_beta   90.00
_cell.angle_gamma   90.00
#
_symmetry.space_group_name_H-M   'P 1'
#
loop_
_entity.id
_entity.type
_entity.pdbx_description
1 polymer ?
#
loop_
_entity_poly.entity_id
_entity_poly.type
_entity_poly.pdbx_seq_one_letter_code
_entity_poly.pdbx_strand_id
1 'polypeptide(L)'
;MKKYFFIFFITFTVHSQLLPPIQSYSPDQYGAANQNWAITQSIDNDLFFANSYGLLKFNGSRWSLFPSPNGVIVRSIKSVENRIYAGLYENFGYWEENKQGSYEFVSLVKSNDLVIENDEEFWNILQYDNWIIFQSLSRLIMYNESSGDFKFLNPEEDIFNSFIVDKRLYFTLSSGLYTLEDGQEVLLSKDSRLRNRSQSPHIVNIFREKRNLLILTDEMEFFELNPSGKLTSWNSIYKNSEDLSSINVYDAKRLENGHFALATVGKGLILLDSNGIFLNNINKSKGISNNTVLSVFEDFKNNLWLGLDNGISLINSKSPFKIFNDNDGVLGTVYASKLHKNYLYVGTNQGLFFKKYKSNELFKQIPRTIGQVWNLTIIDGELFCGHNEGSFLINNGIATKIPQTAGTWGFKKPTNTSDLILEGNYSGFNVLYKNKGKWKVRNKINGFDISSRFFEITSNGDILVSHGYKGIYKLSLSSDLFSLKSVKIDSSVSIGGSASLSKFDNEIYYNYSEGFYKYNEQKDAFEKDVFLSNLSAKELINGIIINDENKKLWMFTENHMHYLSKDLMSNEKKISTILFPEKLRKTVYENISKIEDDNYIIGTNNGFISFNLDNYSVNPPQIQIDRIEVSKVNDNSRSIVNENDFQLDYKTNNITFYYNTTNFQKFKEVQYQYILDGYLNEWSEWNGKSEITFSNLRFGNYEFKVRSKIGNDISGEIKTVEFSIERPWYGSNFMIANYALILGVLFFITNTYYNNFYKRKEEKMIRINANQLELKEIEKKQALMVIENEKLSQDIDGKNRELAISTMSMIKKNQFLSKIKKDLKQVDSTQKASSVINIIDRHLNNQDDWKFFEEAFNNADKDFLKKVKNYHPSLTNNDLRLCAYLRLNLSSKDIAPLLNISLSSVEIKRYRLRKKMNLSRNEGLTDHLLSL
;
A
#
# COMPACT_ATOMS: atom_id res chain seq x y z
N MET A 1 1.32 67.30 -7.25
CA MET A 1 0.55 66.12 -7.70
C MET A 1 1.19 64.83 -7.18
N LYS A 2 0.67 64.26 -6.08
CA LYS A 2 1.09 62.99 -5.53
C LYS A 2 0.31 61.86 -6.25
N LYS A 3 0.99 60.99 -7.03
CA LYS A 3 0.41 59.84 -7.64
C LYS A 3 0.29 58.74 -6.58
N TYR A 4 -0.94 58.40 -6.18
CA TYR A 4 -1.20 57.21 -5.39
C TYR A 4 -1.22 55.99 -6.32
N PHE A 5 -0.27 55.07 -6.11
CA PHE A 5 -0.23 53.78 -6.76
C PHE A 5 -1.15 52.84 -5.93
N PHE A 6 -2.32 52.57 -6.44
CA PHE A 6 -3.22 51.57 -5.86
C PHE A 6 -2.72 50.19 -6.33
N ILE A 7 -2.06 49.48 -5.45
CA ILE A 7 -1.76 48.05 -5.67
C ILE A 7 -3.06 47.27 -5.39
N PHE A 8 -3.69 46.84 -6.48
CA PHE A 8 -4.80 45.90 -6.40
C PHE A 8 -4.23 44.50 -5.99
N PHE A 9 -4.39 44.11 -4.75
CA PHE A 9 -4.19 42.74 -4.32
C PHE A 9 -5.30 41.88 -4.91
N ILE A 10 -5.03 41.16 -5.99
CA ILE A 10 -5.88 40.08 -6.48
C ILE A 10 -5.77 38.95 -5.47
N THR A 11 -6.74 38.83 -4.57
CA THR A 11 -6.89 37.70 -3.69
C THR A 11 -7.46 36.53 -4.50
N PHE A 12 -6.59 35.60 -4.88
CA PHE A 12 -7.04 34.29 -5.36
C PHE A 12 -7.78 33.60 -4.23
N THR A 13 -9.09 33.45 -4.33
CA THR A 13 -9.87 32.65 -3.41
C THR A 13 -9.70 31.19 -3.77
N VAL A 14 -8.64 30.56 -3.29
CA VAL A 14 -8.48 29.11 -3.36
C VAL A 14 -9.43 28.48 -2.35
N HIS A 15 -10.46 27.81 -2.81
CA HIS A 15 -11.42 27.11 -1.95
C HIS A 15 -10.81 25.79 -1.50
N SER A 16 -10.31 25.76 -0.29
CA SER A 16 -9.79 24.55 0.33
C SER A 16 -10.94 23.71 0.89
N GLN A 17 -11.28 22.62 0.22
CA GLN A 17 -12.38 21.72 0.56
C GLN A 17 -11.91 20.32 0.94
N LEU A 18 -12.69 19.64 1.78
CA LEU A 18 -12.54 18.22 2.07
C LEU A 18 -12.85 17.40 0.83
N LEU A 19 -11.88 16.62 0.36
CA LEU A 19 -11.99 15.80 -0.85
C LEU A 19 -12.10 14.32 -0.50
N PRO A 20 -12.87 13.53 -1.27
CA PRO A 20 -12.74 12.09 -1.20
C PRO A 20 -11.32 11.64 -1.56
N PRO A 21 -10.89 10.44 -1.16
CA PRO A 21 -9.58 9.92 -1.55
C PRO A 21 -9.45 9.83 -3.07
N ILE A 22 -8.33 10.31 -3.59
CA ILE A 22 -8.00 10.29 -5.01
C ILE A 22 -6.78 9.40 -5.20
N GLN A 23 -6.85 8.49 -6.15
CA GLN A 23 -5.74 7.66 -6.59
C GLN A 23 -5.47 7.88 -8.06
N SER A 24 -4.25 8.24 -8.40
CA SER A 24 -3.83 8.45 -9.78
C SER A 24 -2.85 7.36 -10.21
N TYR A 25 -3.00 6.91 -11.44
CA TYR A 25 -2.16 5.92 -12.10
C TYR A 25 -1.44 6.58 -13.27
N SER A 26 -0.12 6.47 -13.28
CA SER A 26 0.70 6.98 -14.38
C SER A 26 0.79 5.97 -15.53
N PRO A 27 1.14 6.40 -16.76
CA PRO A 27 1.40 5.50 -17.89
C PRO A 27 2.39 4.38 -17.59
N ASP A 28 3.43 4.67 -16.82
CA ASP A 28 4.43 3.67 -16.38
C ASP A 28 3.83 2.58 -15.49
N GLN A 29 2.81 2.93 -14.67
CA GLN A 29 2.15 1.98 -13.77
C GLN A 29 1.20 1.05 -14.51
N TYR A 30 0.49 1.54 -15.53
CA TYR A 30 -0.43 0.71 -16.30
C TYR A 30 0.16 0.17 -17.62
N GLY A 31 1.37 0.59 -17.99
CA GLY A 31 2.12 0.03 -19.13
C GLY A 31 1.50 0.33 -20.50
N ALA A 32 0.86 1.51 -20.68
CA ALA A 32 0.17 1.89 -21.90
C ALA A 32 0.38 3.38 -22.23
N ALA A 33 -0.28 3.90 -23.29
CA ALA A 33 -0.18 5.28 -23.71
C ALA A 33 -0.79 6.25 -22.68
N ASN A 34 -0.44 7.53 -22.80
CA ASN A 34 -0.86 8.58 -21.86
C ASN A 34 -2.36 8.80 -21.85
N GLN A 35 -3.01 8.83 -23.04
CA GLN A 35 -4.39 9.23 -23.23
C GLN A 35 -5.37 8.08 -23.04
N ASN A 36 -6.46 8.36 -22.31
CA ASN A 36 -7.55 7.42 -22.06
C ASN A 36 -8.88 8.09 -22.41
N TRP A 37 -9.43 7.71 -23.56
CA TRP A 37 -10.52 8.41 -24.25
C TRP A 37 -11.92 8.06 -23.75
N ALA A 38 -12.13 6.82 -23.37
CA ALA A 38 -13.40 6.35 -22.85
C ALA A 38 -13.18 5.26 -21.79
N ILE A 39 -14.19 5.04 -20.95
CA ILE A 39 -14.14 4.06 -19.85
C ILE A 39 -15.44 3.28 -19.85
N THR A 40 -15.35 1.97 -19.64
CA THR A 40 -16.50 1.10 -19.44
C THR A 40 -16.21 0.03 -18.39
N GLN A 41 -17.24 -0.62 -17.87
CA GLN A 41 -17.11 -1.70 -16.89
C GLN A 41 -17.86 -2.93 -17.36
N SER A 42 -17.26 -4.12 -17.24
CA SER A 42 -17.92 -5.39 -17.52
C SER A 42 -18.81 -5.85 -16.38
N ILE A 43 -19.60 -6.87 -16.63
CA ILE A 43 -20.46 -7.51 -15.65
C ILE A 43 -19.66 -8.14 -14.50
N ASP A 44 -18.42 -8.56 -14.75
CA ASP A 44 -17.48 -9.12 -13.77
C ASP A 44 -16.77 -8.02 -12.94
N ASN A 45 -17.20 -6.78 -13.11
CA ASN A 45 -16.62 -5.57 -12.48
C ASN A 45 -15.23 -5.17 -12.96
N ASP A 46 -14.69 -5.77 -14.00
CA ASP A 46 -13.44 -5.30 -14.61
C ASP A 46 -13.65 -3.97 -15.31
N LEU A 47 -12.67 -3.09 -15.21
CA LEU A 47 -12.68 -1.79 -15.86
C LEU A 47 -11.87 -1.84 -17.15
N PHE A 48 -12.40 -1.22 -18.18
CA PHE A 48 -11.76 -1.11 -19.48
C PHE A 48 -11.65 0.35 -19.90
N PHE A 49 -10.49 0.67 -20.49
CA PHE A 49 -10.17 2.02 -20.95
C PHE A 49 -9.79 1.98 -22.42
N ALA A 50 -10.38 2.90 -23.20
CA ALA A 50 -9.95 3.17 -24.56
C ALA A 50 -8.62 3.93 -24.51
N ASN A 51 -7.53 3.23 -24.65
CA ASN A 51 -6.20 3.79 -24.64
C ASN A 51 -5.63 3.96 -26.05
N SER A 52 -4.76 4.95 -26.26
CA SER A 52 -4.17 5.18 -27.57
C SER A 52 -3.32 4.00 -28.12
N TYR A 53 -2.98 3.01 -27.28
CA TYR A 53 -2.28 1.78 -27.71
C TYR A 53 -3.20 0.56 -27.82
N GLY A 54 -4.46 0.65 -27.38
CA GLY A 54 -5.39 -0.47 -27.43
C GLY A 54 -6.41 -0.48 -26.31
N LEU A 55 -6.95 -1.63 -26.02
CA LEU A 55 -7.84 -1.88 -24.88
C LEU A 55 -7.01 -2.12 -23.63
N LEU A 56 -7.16 -1.26 -22.62
CA LEU A 56 -6.51 -1.41 -21.33
C LEU A 56 -7.50 -1.91 -20.31
N LYS A 57 -7.23 -3.05 -19.67
CA LYS A 57 -8.05 -3.68 -18.63
C LYS A 57 -7.45 -3.46 -17.25
N PHE A 58 -8.30 -3.20 -16.25
CA PHE A 58 -7.95 -3.18 -14.83
C PHE A 58 -8.91 -4.02 -14.01
N ASN A 59 -8.41 -5.06 -13.34
CA ASN A 59 -9.21 -5.97 -12.51
C ASN A 59 -9.16 -5.66 -11.00
N GLY A 60 -8.64 -4.48 -10.62
CA GLY A 60 -8.45 -4.09 -9.22
C GLY A 60 -7.06 -4.38 -8.66
N SER A 61 -6.32 -5.30 -9.27
CA SER A 61 -4.96 -5.67 -8.84
C SER A 61 -3.93 -5.49 -9.97
N ARG A 62 -4.32 -5.73 -11.20
CA ARG A 62 -3.41 -5.77 -12.35
C ARG A 62 -3.96 -4.99 -13.54
N TRP A 63 -3.06 -4.31 -14.22
CA TRP A 63 -3.28 -3.71 -15.52
C TRP A 63 -2.86 -4.68 -16.64
N SER A 64 -3.65 -4.76 -17.71
CA SER A 64 -3.35 -5.56 -18.90
C SER A 64 -3.72 -4.79 -20.14
N LEU A 65 -2.77 -4.64 -21.05
CA LEU A 65 -2.98 -3.98 -22.35
C LEU A 65 -3.17 -5.04 -23.45
N PHE A 66 -4.24 -4.89 -24.22
CA PHE A 66 -4.53 -5.64 -25.42
C PHE A 66 -4.35 -4.69 -26.61
N PRO A 67 -3.27 -4.80 -27.38
CA PRO A 67 -2.96 -3.85 -28.44
C PRO A 67 -4.05 -3.79 -29.51
N SER A 68 -4.29 -2.59 -30.01
CA SER A 68 -5.19 -2.40 -31.16
C SER A 68 -4.58 -2.94 -32.45
N PRO A 69 -5.40 -3.38 -33.41
CA PRO A 69 -4.91 -3.76 -34.72
C PRO A 69 -4.12 -2.62 -35.36
N ASN A 70 -2.97 -2.91 -35.93
CA ASN A 70 -2.09 -1.93 -36.60
C ASN A 70 -1.64 -0.75 -35.72
N GLY A 71 -1.82 -0.80 -34.39
CA GLY A 71 -1.44 0.27 -33.46
C GLY A 71 -2.27 1.54 -33.56
N VAL A 72 -3.50 1.45 -34.09
CA VAL A 72 -4.40 2.60 -34.20
C VAL A 72 -5.05 2.97 -32.87
N ILE A 73 -5.39 4.24 -32.71
CA ILE A 73 -6.02 4.77 -31.48
C ILE A 73 -7.42 4.18 -31.29
N VAL A 74 -7.72 3.77 -30.08
CA VAL A 74 -9.08 3.43 -29.64
C VAL A 74 -9.74 4.70 -29.09
N ARG A 75 -10.82 5.16 -29.71
CA ARG A 75 -11.54 6.40 -29.33
C ARG A 75 -12.69 6.14 -28.39
N SER A 76 -13.44 5.09 -28.63
CA SER A 76 -14.65 4.77 -27.86
C SER A 76 -14.71 3.30 -27.52
N ILE A 77 -15.28 2.97 -26.37
CA ILE A 77 -15.55 1.59 -25.94
C ILE A 77 -16.87 1.50 -25.20
N LYS A 78 -17.49 0.34 -25.31
CA LYS A 78 -18.72 0.00 -24.58
C LYS A 78 -18.76 -1.47 -24.26
N SER A 79 -18.89 -1.83 -23.01
CA SER A 79 -19.15 -3.19 -22.57
C SER A 79 -20.60 -3.54 -22.75
N VAL A 80 -20.87 -4.62 -23.46
CA VAL A 80 -22.20 -5.20 -23.63
C VAL A 80 -22.02 -6.73 -23.51
N GLU A 81 -22.70 -7.32 -22.54
CA GLU A 81 -22.53 -8.73 -22.19
C GLU A 81 -21.05 -9.10 -22.00
N ASN A 82 -20.54 -10.06 -22.78
CA ASN A 82 -19.16 -10.53 -22.71
C ASN A 82 -18.22 -9.88 -23.74
N ARG A 83 -18.69 -8.85 -24.46
CA ARG A 83 -17.94 -8.16 -25.49
C ARG A 83 -17.64 -6.72 -25.09
N ILE A 84 -16.46 -6.25 -25.49
CA ILE A 84 -16.07 -4.85 -25.35
C ILE A 84 -16.04 -4.27 -26.77
N TYR A 85 -17.15 -3.63 -27.17
CA TYR A 85 -17.27 -2.93 -28.43
C TYR A 85 -16.34 -1.73 -28.45
N ALA A 86 -15.73 -1.46 -29.60
CA ALA A 86 -14.74 -0.40 -29.77
C ALA A 86 -14.82 0.27 -31.13
N GLY A 87 -14.67 1.60 -31.08
CA GLY A 87 -14.47 2.47 -32.22
C GLY A 87 -13.01 2.90 -32.33
N LEU A 88 -12.44 2.69 -33.48
CA LEU A 88 -11.04 2.96 -33.81
C LEU A 88 -10.98 3.89 -35.04
N TYR A 89 -9.76 4.24 -35.42
CA TYR A 89 -9.52 4.92 -36.71
C TYR A 89 -9.73 3.94 -37.86
N GLU A 90 -10.61 4.29 -38.78
CA GLU A 90 -11.02 3.49 -39.97
C GLU A 90 -11.46 2.05 -39.67
N ASN A 91 -11.87 1.77 -38.44
CA ASN A 91 -12.29 0.44 -38.00
C ASN A 91 -13.21 0.51 -36.78
N PHE A 92 -14.08 -0.48 -36.65
CA PHE A 92 -14.84 -0.75 -35.45
C PHE A 92 -15.10 -2.24 -35.29
N GLY A 93 -15.42 -2.66 -34.09
CA GLY A 93 -15.65 -4.06 -33.79
C GLY A 93 -15.75 -4.28 -32.29
N TYR A 94 -15.28 -5.39 -31.82
CA TYR A 94 -15.26 -5.71 -30.40
C TYR A 94 -14.06 -6.56 -30.04
N TRP A 95 -13.63 -6.45 -28.79
CA TRP A 95 -12.77 -7.44 -28.15
C TRP A 95 -13.63 -8.50 -27.48
N GLU A 96 -13.27 -9.74 -27.69
CA GLU A 96 -13.89 -10.92 -27.07
C GLU A 96 -12.80 -11.76 -26.42
N GLU A 97 -13.10 -12.29 -25.24
CA GLU A 97 -12.14 -13.14 -24.54
C GLU A 97 -12.08 -14.51 -25.22
N ASN A 98 -10.90 -14.90 -25.67
CA ASN A 98 -10.69 -16.21 -26.28
C ASN A 98 -10.62 -17.30 -25.20
N LYS A 99 -10.63 -18.57 -25.62
CA LYS A 99 -10.50 -19.74 -24.72
C LYS A 99 -9.21 -19.73 -23.87
N GLN A 100 -8.28 -18.86 -24.23
CA GLN A 100 -6.99 -18.70 -23.54
C GLN A 100 -7.00 -17.53 -22.55
N GLY A 101 -8.15 -16.88 -22.28
CA GLY A 101 -8.29 -15.77 -21.35
C GLY A 101 -7.64 -14.46 -21.83
N SER A 102 -7.30 -14.37 -23.11
CA SER A 102 -6.80 -13.15 -23.74
C SER A 102 -7.89 -12.51 -24.58
N TYR A 103 -7.94 -11.18 -24.59
CA TYR A 103 -8.87 -10.45 -25.44
C TYR A 103 -8.30 -10.30 -26.85
N GLU A 104 -9.07 -10.74 -27.85
CA GLU A 104 -8.74 -10.60 -29.27
C GLU A 104 -9.74 -9.68 -29.95
N PHE A 105 -9.25 -8.84 -30.85
CA PHE A 105 -10.10 -7.90 -31.57
C PHE A 105 -10.72 -8.55 -32.81
N VAL A 106 -12.04 -8.53 -32.90
CA VAL A 106 -12.82 -8.94 -34.04
C VAL A 106 -13.30 -7.69 -34.78
N SER A 107 -12.79 -7.45 -35.97
CA SER A 107 -13.20 -6.32 -36.80
C SER A 107 -14.55 -6.62 -37.49
N LEU A 108 -15.57 -5.87 -37.19
CA LEU A 108 -16.86 -5.93 -37.88
C LEU A 108 -16.76 -5.38 -39.30
N VAL A 109 -15.84 -4.47 -39.55
CA VAL A 109 -15.55 -3.93 -40.88
C VAL A 109 -15.05 -5.03 -41.80
N LYS A 110 -13.99 -5.74 -41.39
CA LYS A 110 -13.38 -6.82 -42.22
C LYS A 110 -14.28 -8.04 -42.34
N SER A 111 -14.97 -8.42 -41.26
CA SER A 111 -15.82 -9.61 -41.27
C SER A 111 -17.05 -9.49 -42.17
N ASN A 112 -17.44 -8.24 -42.50
CA ASN A 112 -18.64 -7.98 -43.29
C ASN A 112 -18.36 -7.15 -44.55
N ASP A 113 -17.10 -7.00 -44.95
CA ASP A 113 -16.66 -6.24 -46.13
C ASP A 113 -17.26 -4.82 -46.22
N LEU A 114 -17.33 -4.12 -45.04
CA LEU A 114 -17.93 -2.81 -44.99
C LEU A 114 -16.99 -1.75 -45.58
N VAL A 115 -17.55 -0.81 -46.32
CA VAL A 115 -16.82 0.35 -46.85
C VAL A 115 -16.76 1.43 -45.76
N ILE A 116 -15.56 1.81 -45.38
CA ILE A 116 -15.24 2.87 -44.48
C ILE A 116 -14.70 4.08 -45.27
N GLU A 117 -15.06 5.29 -44.87
CA GLU A 117 -14.54 6.51 -45.47
C GLU A 117 -13.08 6.74 -45.04
N ASN A 118 -12.31 7.47 -45.85
CA ASN A 118 -10.94 7.82 -45.47
C ASN A 118 -10.95 8.75 -44.26
N ASP A 119 -10.05 8.52 -43.31
CA ASP A 119 -9.94 9.27 -42.06
C ASP A 119 -11.17 9.19 -41.15
N GLU A 120 -12.03 8.19 -41.32
CA GLU A 120 -13.23 8.02 -40.48
C GLU A 120 -12.84 7.49 -39.11
N GLU A 121 -13.19 8.24 -38.07
CA GLU A 121 -13.01 7.85 -36.67
C GLU A 121 -14.35 7.63 -35.97
N PHE A 122 -14.43 6.60 -35.12
CA PHE A 122 -15.65 6.26 -34.38
C PHE A 122 -15.54 6.75 -32.93
N TRP A 123 -16.14 7.92 -32.66
CA TRP A 123 -15.97 8.67 -31.43
C TRP A 123 -16.87 8.23 -30.28
N ASN A 124 -18.01 7.62 -30.60
CA ASN A 124 -19.00 7.23 -29.58
C ASN A 124 -19.60 5.87 -29.92
N ILE A 125 -19.96 5.12 -28.87
CA ILE A 125 -20.67 3.85 -28.99
C ILE A 125 -21.86 3.87 -28.02
N LEU A 126 -23.06 3.65 -28.58
CA LEU A 126 -24.31 3.58 -27.86
C LEU A 126 -24.93 2.20 -27.97
N GLN A 127 -25.67 1.80 -26.94
CA GLN A 127 -26.48 0.59 -26.95
C GLN A 127 -27.97 0.96 -26.94
N TYR A 128 -28.69 0.46 -27.89
CA TYR A 128 -30.14 0.62 -28.01
C TYR A 128 -30.80 -0.74 -28.22
N ASP A 129 -31.39 -1.29 -27.16
CA ASP A 129 -31.86 -2.69 -27.13
C ASP A 129 -30.73 -3.63 -27.62
N ASN A 130 -30.98 -4.39 -28.71
CA ASN A 130 -30.00 -5.31 -29.32
C ASN A 130 -29.11 -4.62 -30.39
N TRP A 131 -29.17 -3.30 -30.52
CA TRP A 131 -28.39 -2.56 -31.48
C TRP A 131 -27.22 -1.87 -30.81
N ILE A 132 -26.05 -2.06 -31.36
CA ILE A 132 -24.83 -1.32 -31.01
C ILE A 132 -24.64 -0.26 -32.09
N ILE A 133 -24.59 1.00 -31.70
CA ILE A 133 -24.51 2.14 -32.60
C ILE A 133 -23.10 2.72 -32.50
N PHE A 134 -22.38 2.68 -33.62
CA PHE A 134 -21.07 3.31 -33.75
C PHE A 134 -21.26 4.67 -34.44
N GLN A 135 -20.81 5.72 -33.83
CA GLN A 135 -20.92 7.08 -34.34
C GLN A 135 -19.58 7.53 -34.91
N SER A 136 -19.58 7.96 -36.16
CA SER A 136 -18.56 8.82 -36.76
C SER A 136 -19.10 10.25 -36.95
N LEU A 137 -18.29 11.14 -37.52
CA LEU A 137 -18.78 12.48 -37.90
C LEU A 137 -19.75 12.42 -39.06
N SER A 138 -19.60 11.46 -39.97
CA SER A 138 -20.41 11.38 -41.18
C SER A 138 -21.69 10.54 -41.03
N ARG A 139 -21.70 9.59 -40.08
CA ARG A 139 -22.82 8.63 -40.02
C ARG A 139 -22.93 7.90 -38.66
N LEU A 140 -24.11 7.28 -38.45
CA LEU A 140 -24.33 6.27 -37.41
C LEU A 140 -24.43 4.89 -38.07
N ILE A 141 -23.61 3.95 -37.62
CA ILE A 141 -23.65 2.55 -38.05
C ILE A 141 -24.24 1.75 -36.91
N MET A 142 -25.38 1.11 -37.16
CA MET A 142 -26.11 0.32 -36.18
C MET A 142 -25.90 -1.15 -36.51
N TYR A 143 -25.29 -1.89 -35.62
CA TYR A 143 -25.07 -3.34 -35.70
C TYR A 143 -26.02 -4.05 -34.75
N ASN A 144 -26.80 -5.01 -35.27
CA ASN A 144 -27.64 -5.86 -34.44
C ASN A 144 -26.86 -7.09 -33.99
N GLU A 145 -26.62 -7.20 -32.68
CA GLU A 145 -25.82 -8.27 -32.10
C GLU A 145 -26.46 -9.67 -32.31
N SER A 146 -27.80 -9.77 -32.30
CA SER A 146 -28.52 -11.03 -32.40
C SER A 146 -28.64 -11.56 -33.84
N SER A 147 -28.84 -10.68 -34.83
CA SER A 147 -29.03 -11.07 -36.24
C SER A 147 -27.79 -10.89 -37.11
N GLY A 148 -26.83 -10.10 -36.67
CA GLY A 148 -25.64 -9.71 -37.47
C GLY A 148 -25.93 -8.61 -38.50
N ASP A 149 -27.15 -8.04 -38.54
CA ASP A 149 -27.55 -7.05 -39.53
C ASP A 149 -26.97 -5.67 -39.25
N PHE A 150 -26.80 -4.89 -40.35
CA PHE A 150 -26.39 -3.49 -40.28
C PHE A 150 -27.48 -2.55 -40.79
N LYS A 151 -27.61 -1.39 -40.16
CA LYS A 151 -28.34 -0.25 -40.62
C LYS A 151 -27.47 0.99 -40.58
N PHE A 152 -27.67 1.88 -41.55
CA PHE A 152 -26.88 3.11 -41.70
C PHE A 152 -27.81 4.30 -41.66
N LEU A 153 -27.42 5.31 -40.88
CA LEU A 153 -28.02 6.65 -40.93
C LEU A 153 -26.92 7.62 -41.41
N ASN A 154 -27.08 8.17 -42.62
CA ASN A 154 -26.12 9.05 -43.27
C ASN A 154 -26.79 10.41 -43.51
N PRO A 155 -26.82 11.32 -42.49
CA PRO A 155 -27.35 12.67 -42.68
C PRO A 155 -26.54 13.44 -43.73
N GLU A 156 -27.13 14.50 -44.30
CA GLU A 156 -26.40 15.41 -45.19
C GLU A 156 -25.39 16.30 -44.42
N GLU A 157 -25.54 16.41 -43.11
CA GLU A 157 -24.74 17.25 -42.24
C GLU A 157 -23.93 16.38 -41.28
N ASP A 158 -22.78 16.87 -40.77
CA ASP A 158 -21.95 16.18 -39.79
C ASP A 158 -22.69 15.90 -38.47
N ILE A 159 -22.50 14.71 -37.92
CA ILE A 159 -23.00 14.29 -36.62
C ILE A 159 -21.95 14.59 -35.55
N PHE A 160 -22.20 15.59 -34.72
CA PHE A 160 -21.24 15.97 -33.68
C PHE A 160 -21.30 15.07 -32.47
N ASN A 161 -22.51 14.70 -32.02
CA ASN A 161 -22.68 13.84 -30.88
C ASN A 161 -23.99 13.06 -30.94
N SER A 162 -24.07 11.90 -30.27
CA SER A 162 -25.29 11.11 -30.18
C SER A 162 -25.51 10.60 -28.77
N PHE A 163 -26.76 10.45 -28.36
CA PHE A 163 -27.16 10.13 -26.99
C PHE A 163 -28.36 9.19 -27.00
N ILE A 164 -28.44 8.35 -25.96
CA ILE A 164 -29.64 7.58 -25.66
C ILE A 164 -30.22 8.04 -24.32
N VAL A 165 -31.45 8.55 -24.35
CA VAL A 165 -32.19 8.93 -23.17
C VAL A 165 -33.58 8.31 -23.23
N ASP A 166 -33.97 7.56 -22.20
CA ASP A 166 -35.26 6.86 -22.10
C ASP A 166 -35.60 6.02 -23.36
N LYS A 167 -34.63 5.24 -23.83
CA LYS A 167 -34.78 4.40 -25.02
C LYS A 167 -35.12 5.16 -26.30
N ARG A 168 -34.66 6.40 -26.42
CA ARG A 168 -34.70 7.19 -27.64
C ARG A 168 -33.33 7.66 -28.04
N LEU A 169 -33.04 7.59 -29.33
CA LEU A 169 -31.78 8.07 -29.90
C LEU A 169 -31.92 9.56 -30.25
N TYR A 170 -31.02 10.38 -29.71
CA TYR A 170 -30.86 11.76 -30.02
C TYR A 170 -29.48 11.97 -30.65
N PHE A 171 -29.43 12.87 -31.65
CA PHE A 171 -28.14 13.25 -32.26
C PHE A 171 -28.15 14.70 -32.69
N THR A 172 -26.96 15.28 -32.77
CA THR A 172 -26.79 16.68 -33.09
C THR A 172 -26.16 16.86 -34.45
N LEU A 173 -26.79 17.67 -35.25
CA LEU A 173 -26.29 18.13 -36.56
C LEU A 173 -25.98 19.63 -36.46
N SER A 174 -25.36 20.21 -37.48
CA SER A 174 -25.12 21.67 -37.53
C SER A 174 -26.40 22.48 -37.53
N SER A 175 -27.51 21.93 -38.02
CA SER A 175 -28.82 22.55 -38.05
C SER A 175 -29.60 22.48 -36.73
N GLY A 176 -29.24 21.58 -35.78
CA GLY A 176 -29.93 21.47 -34.50
C GLY A 176 -29.90 20.10 -33.86
N LEU A 177 -30.84 19.85 -32.92
CA LEU A 177 -31.03 18.60 -32.24
C LEU A 177 -32.12 17.75 -32.91
N TYR A 178 -31.79 16.50 -33.19
CA TYR A 178 -32.66 15.52 -33.87
C TYR A 178 -32.91 14.30 -33.02
N THR A 179 -33.95 13.56 -33.34
CA THR A 179 -34.22 12.21 -32.88
C THR A 179 -34.52 11.29 -34.06
N LEU A 180 -34.40 9.99 -33.87
CA LEU A 180 -34.82 9.00 -34.85
C LEU A 180 -36.20 8.46 -34.47
N GLU A 181 -37.21 8.69 -35.36
CA GLU A 181 -38.56 8.10 -35.21
C GLU A 181 -38.93 7.35 -36.50
N ASP A 182 -39.33 6.10 -36.36
CA ASP A 182 -39.68 5.20 -37.47
C ASP A 182 -38.60 5.14 -38.57
N GLY A 183 -37.33 5.25 -38.19
CA GLY A 183 -36.21 5.25 -39.13
C GLY A 183 -35.96 6.56 -39.87
N GLN A 184 -36.68 7.64 -39.54
CA GLN A 184 -36.52 8.97 -40.13
C GLN A 184 -35.98 9.96 -39.11
N GLU A 185 -35.21 10.92 -39.60
CA GLU A 185 -34.67 12.03 -38.81
C GLU A 185 -35.78 13.06 -38.52
N VAL A 186 -36.06 13.26 -37.23
CA VAL A 186 -37.04 14.24 -36.78
C VAL A 186 -36.35 15.35 -36.03
N LEU A 187 -36.49 16.58 -36.55
CA LEU A 187 -35.92 17.75 -35.90
C LEU A 187 -36.74 18.12 -34.65
N LEU A 188 -36.09 18.13 -33.48
CA LEU A 188 -36.67 18.49 -32.20
C LEU A 188 -36.53 19.97 -31.90
N SER A 189 -35.38 20.53 -32.22
CA SER A 189 -35.13 21.98 -31.99
C SER A 189 -34.07 22.49 -32.93
N LYS A 190 -34.33 23.64 -33.50
CA LYS A 190 -33.40 24.48 -34.29
C LYS A 190 -33.00 25.77 -33.60
N ASP A 191 -33.12 25.81 -32.28
CA ASP A 191 -32.65 26.95 -31.50
C ASP A 191 -31.17 27.20 -31.74
N SER A 192 -30.79 28.45 -31.94
CA SER A 192 -29.41 28.82 -32.27
C SER A 192 -28.38 28.43 -31.17
N ARG A 193 -28.86 28.29 -29.94
CA ARG A 193 -28.04 27.86 -28.80
C ARG A 193 -27.69 26.35 -28.80
N LEU A 194 -28.38 25.55 -29.64
CA LEU A 194 -28.16 24.12 -29.83
C LEU A 194 -27.59 23.78 -31.20
N ARG A 195 -27.26 24.77 -32.02
CA ARG A 195 -26.70 24.54 -33.35
C ARG A 195 -25.20 24.48 -33.26
N ASN A 196 -24.61 23.39 -33.76
CA ASN A 196 -23.17 23.20 -33.85
C ASN A 196 -22.61 23.97 -35.05
N ARG A 197 -22.25 25.23 -34.87
CA ARG A 197 -21.52 26.05 -35.82
C ARG A 197 -20.23 26.53 -35.18
N SER A 198 -19.28 27.00 -35.97
CA SER A 198 -17.98 27.49 -35.53
C SER A 198 -18.00 28.60 -34.44
N GLN A 199 -19.15 29.12 -34.08
CA GLN A 199 -19.36 30.15 -33.05
C GLN A 199 -20.48 29.82 -32.06
N SER A 200 -21.00 28.60 -32.05
CA SER A 200 -22.06 28.16 -31.10
C SER A 200 -21.56 27.02 -30.25
N PRO A 201 -21.97 26.93 -28.96
CA PRO A 201 -21.54 25.86 -28.07
C PRO A 201 -22.03 24.50 -28.61
N HIS A 202 -21.21 23.46 -28.35
CA HIS A 202 -21.50 22.07 -28.66
C HIS A 202 -22.29 21.41 -27.56
N ILE A 203 -23.25 20.55 -27.89
CA ILE A 203 -23.95 19.72 -26.89
C ILE A 203 -23.00 18.60 -26.46
N VAL A 204 -22.65 18.57 -25.16
CA VAL A 204 -21.79 17.58 -24.57
C VAL A 204 -22.60 16.38 -24.11
N ASN A 205 -23.74 16.59 -23.46
CA ASN A 205 -24.58 15.50 -22.99
C ASN A 205 -26.06 15.95 -22.85
N ILE A 206 -26.96 14.95 -22.86
CA ILE A 206 -28.38 15.11 -22.65
C ILE A 206 -28.82 14.21 -21.52
N PHE A 207 -29.53 14.77 -20.53
CA PHE A 207 -30.03 14.02 -19.37
C PHE A 207 -31.56 14.08 -19.31
N ARG A 208 -32.16 13.14 -18.60
CA ARG A 208 -33.60 13.22 -18.30
C ARG A 208 -33.83 14.13 -17.10
N GLU A 209 -34.73 15.13 -17.24
CA GLU A 209 -35.19 15.95 -16.13
C GLU A 209 -36.74 15.96 -16.13
N LYS A 210 -37.33 15.14 -15.26
CA LYS A 210 -38.78 14.91 -15.18
C LYS A 210 -39.38 14.52 -16.55
N ARG A 211 -40.10 15.45 -17.20
CA ARG A 211 -40.70 15.23 -18.53
C ARG A 211 -39.91 15.87 -19.68
N ASN A 212 -38.86 16.63 -19.34
CA ASN A 212 -38.07 17.42 -20.29
C ASN A 212 -36.68 16.79 -20.49
N LEU A 213 -35.96 17.22 -21.50
CA LEU A 213 -34.54 16.92 -21.70
C LEU A 213 -33.73 18.07 -21.12
N LEU A 214 -32.74 17.74 -20.30
CA LEU A 214 -31.74 18.67 -19.80
C LEU A 214 -30.49 18.55 -20.66
N ILE A 215 -30.17 19.61 -21.37
CA ILE A 215 -29.08 19.66 -22.36
C ILE A 215 -27.92 20.44 -21.74
N LEU A 216 -26.72 19.87 -21.77
CA LEU A 216 -25.49 20.49 -21.33
C LEU A 216 -24.59 20.80 -22.54
N THR A 217 -24.06 22.01 -22.58
CA THR A 217 -23.11 22.46 -23.59
C THR A 217 -21.68 22.45 -23.08
N ASP A 218 -20.70 22.51 -23.98
CA ASP A 218 -19.27 22.63 -23.70
C ASP A 218 -18.89 23.93 -22.97
N GLU A 219 -19.70 24.99 -23.09
CA GLU A 219 -19.55 26.21 -22.30
C GLU A 219 -20.17 26.12 -20.89
N MET A 220 -20.51 24.88 -20.44
CA MET A 220 -21.15 24.63 -19.17
C MET A 220 -22.51 25.31 -18.97
N GLU A 221 -23.28 25.50 -20.07
CA GLU A 221 -24.63 25.99 -20.01
C GLU A 221 -25.62 24.83 -20.00
N PHE A 222 -26.62 24.93 -19.14
CA PHE A 222 -27.71 23.97 -19.06
C PHE A 222 -29.00 24.56 -19.63
N PHE A 223 -29.63 23.81 -20.52
CA PHE A 223 -30.91 24.15 -21.11
C PHE A 223 -31.93 23.05 -20.90
N GLU A 224 -33.15 23.42 -20.65
CA GLU A 224 -34.28 22.49 -20.54
C GLU A 224 -35.13 22.58 -21.80
N LEU A 225 -35.22 21.45 -22.52
CA LEU A 225 -36.05 21.31 -23.72
C LEU A 225 -37.32 20.54 -23.35
N ASN A 226 -38.46 21.16 -23.49
CA ASN A 226 -39.75 20.52 -23.25
C ASN A 226 -40.25 19.73 -24.46
N PRO A 227 -41.27 18.85 -24.34
CA PRO A 227 -41.80 18.06 -25.43
C PRO A 227 -42.39 18.88 -26.60
N SER A 228 -42.69 20.16 -26.42
CA SER A 228 -43.12 21.06 -27.48
C SER A 228 -42.00 21.73 -28.26
N GLY A 229 -40.74 21.38 -28.00
CA GLY A 229 -39.55 21.91 -28.67
C GLY A 229 -39.12 23.29 -28.16
N LYS A 230 -39.72 23.80 -27.05
CA LYS A 230 -39.33 25.10 -26.46
C LYS A 230 -38.13 24.89 -25.54
N LEU A 231 -37.04 25.64 -25.79
CA LEU A 231 -35.82 25.67 -25.03
C LEU A 231 -35.82 26.81 -23.99
N THR A 232 -35.54 26.49 -22.74
CA THR A 232 -35.40 27.46 -21.64
C THR A 232 -34.10 27.25 -20.93
N SER A 233 -33.47 28.31 -20.44
CA SER A 233 -32.27 28.15 -19.59
C SER A 233 -32.67 27.50 -18.28
N TRP A 234 -31.91 26.45 -17.89
CA TRP A 234 -32.06 25.76 -16.62
C TRP A 234 -31.12 26.42 -15.64
N ASN A 235 -31.59 26.79 -14.48
CA ASN A 235 -30.89 27.50 -13.39
C ASN A 235 -29.37 27.73 -13.56
N SER A 236 -29.02 28.92 -14.08
CA SER A 236 -27.58 29.29 -14.21
C SER A 236 -27.10 30.08 -13.00
N ILE A 237 -26.78 29.39 -11.91
CA ILE A 237 -26.26 30.05 -10.69
C ILE A 237 -24.76 30.33 -10.76
N TYR A 238 -24.10 30.02 -11.89
CA TYR A 238 -22.62 29.88 -11.98
C TYR A 238 -21.85 31.06 -12.55
N LYS A 239 -22.45 32.01 -13.21
CA LYS A 239 -21.70 33.08 -13.90
C LYS A 239 -20.98 34.09 -13.00
N ASN A 240 -21.02 33.92 -11.69
CA ASN A 240 -20.48 34.91 -10.74
C ASN A 240 -19.07 34.58 -10.17
N SER A 241 -18.38 33.50 -10.60
CA SER A 241 -16.98 33.29 -10.24
C SER A 241 -16.11 33.50 -11.50
N GLU A 242 -15.22 34.47 -11.46
CA GLU A 242 -14.27 34.76 -12.55
C GLU A 242 -13.44 33.52 -12.99
N ASP A 243 -13.28 32.52 -12.11
CA ASP A 243 -12.56 31.27 -12.37
C ASP A 243 -13.30 30.30 -13.32
N LEU A 244 -14.62 30.46 -13.51
CA LEU A 244 -15.46 29.56 -14.30
C LEU A 244 -15.86 30.14 -15.68
N SER A 245 -15.36 31.33 -16.06
CA SER A 245 -15.76 32.06 -17.25
C SER A 245 -15.21 31.50 -18.58
N SER A 246 -14.27 30.54 -18.54
CA SER A 246 -13.65 29.94 -19.73
C SER A 246 -13.49 28.44 -19.63
N ILE A 247 -14.57 27.75 -19.25
CA ILE A 247 -14.57 26.28 -19.09
C ILE A 247 -15.01 25.68 -20.42
N ASN A 248 -14.28 24.68 -20.87
CA ASN A 248 -14.63 23.80 -21.96
C ASN A 248 -14.91 22.40 -21.38
N VAL A 249 -16.17 22.01 -21.34
CA VAL A 249 -16.61 20.69 -20.91
C VAL A 249 -16.46 19.73 -22.08
N TYR A 250 -15.70 18.66 -21.86
CA TYR A 250 -15.42 17.65 -22.87
C TYR A 250 -16.35 16.44 -22.76
N ASP A 251 -16.64 15.98 -21.52
CA ASP A 251 -17.53 14.87 -21.23
C ASP A 251 -18.30 15.16 -19.94
N ALA A 252 -19.46 14.59 -19.76
CA ALA A 252 -20.26 14.79 -18.56
C ALA A 252 -21.10 13.56 -18.22
N LYS A 253 -21.27 13.34 -16.92
CA LYS A 253 -22.13 12.27 -16.40
C LYS A 253 -23.05 12.79 -15.31
N ARG A 254 -24.32 12.41 -15.37
CA ARG A 254 -25.22 12.49 -14.22
C ARG A 254 -25.01 11.26 -13.37
N LEU A 255 -24.59 11.45 -12.12
CA LEU A 255 -24.28 10.41 -11.17
C LEU A 255 -25.55 9.79 -10.60
N GLU A 256 -25.44 8.59 -10.03
CA GLU A 256 -26.57 7.87 -9.42
C GLU A 256 -27.25 8.68 -8.29
N ASN A 257 -26.49 9.51 -7.58
CA ASN A 257 -27.00 10.41 -6.53
C ASN A 257 -27.68 11.69 -7.09
N GLY A 258 -27.76 11.81 -8.41
CA GLY A 258 -28.36 12.97 -9.11
C GLY A 258 -27.41 14.13 -9.37
N HIS A 259 -26.18 14.12 -8.83
CA HIS A 259 -25.18 15.17 -9.06
C HIS A 259 -24.61 15.09 -10.48
N PHE A 260 -23.97 16.15 -10.93
CA PHE A 260 -23.29 16.18 -12.23
C PHE A 260 -21.77 16.17 -12.04
N ALA A 261 -21.09 15.34 -12.81
CA ALA A 261 -19.64 15.29 -12.95
C ALA A 261 -19.28 15.77 -14.36
N LEU A 262 -18.58 16.92 -14.46
CA LEU A 262 -18.21 17.55 -15.72
C LEU A 262 -16.70 17.41 -15.93
N ALA A 263 -16.30 16.66 -16.92
CA ALA A 263 -14.92 16.53 -17.37
C ALA A 263 -14.54 17.72 -18.23
N THR A 264 -13.44 18.43 -17.91
CA THR A 264 -13.09 19.67 -18.60
C THR A 264 -11.72 19.62 -19.24
N VAL A 265 -11.52 20.44 -20.25
CA VAL A 265 -10.20 20.70 -20.82
C VAL A 265 -9.49 21.78 -19.98
N GLY A 266 -8.43 21.37 -19.27
CA GLY A 266 -7.55 22.28 -18.54
C GLY A 266 -7.99 22.72 -17.14
N LYS A 267 -9.24 22.43 -16.70
CA LYS A 267 -9.74 22.79 -15.35
C LYS A 267 -9.97 21.58 -14.43
N GLY A 268 -9.81 20.36 -14.90
CA GLY A 268 -10.05 19.13 -14.13
C GLY A 268 -11.50 18.68 -14.17
N LEU A 269 -11.95 18.06 -13.08
CA LEU A 269 -13.32 17.61 -12.89
C LEU A 269 -14.11 18.63 -12.07
N ILE A 270 -15.24 19.08 -12.59
CA ILE A 270 -16.18 19.93 -11.88
C ILE A 270 -17.35 19.08 -11.38
N LEU A 271 -17.68 19.20 -10.11
CA LEU A 271 -18.84 18.55 -9.52
C LEU A 271 -19.90 19.57 -9.18
N LEU A 272 -21.14 19.29 -9.62
CA LEU A 272 -22.31 20.09 -9.31
C LEU A 272 -23.33 19.22 -8.56
N ASP A 273 -24.17 19.82 -7.73
CA ASP A 273 -25.28 19.12 -7.10
C ASP A 273 -26.42 18.84 -8.11
N SER A 274 -27.49 18.20 -7.67
CA SER A 274 -28.66 17.87 -8.50
C SER A 274 -29.42 19.09 -9.04
N ASN A 275 -29.20 20.29 -8.47
CA ASN A 275 -29.77 21.55 -8.91
C ASN A 275 -28.78 22.35 -9.76
N GLY A 276 -27.64 21.74 -10.09
CA GLY A 276 -26.58 22.40 -10.82
C GLY A 276 -25.73 23.35 -9.96
N ILE A 277 -25.79 23.38 -8.62
CA ILE A 277 -24.98 24.22 -7.75
C ILE A 277 -23.56 23.65 -7.65
N PHE A 278 -22.55 24.49 -7.80
CA PHE A 278 -21.15 24.12 -7.71
C PHE A 278 -20.80 23.49 -6.34
N LEU A 279 -20.28 22.29 -6.38
CA LEU A 279 -19.81 21.58 -5.21
C LEU A 279 -18.28 21.65 -5.09
N ASN A 280 -17.59 21.30 -6.16
CA ASN A 280 -16.13 21.19 -6.14
C ASN A 280 -15.51 21.28 -7.54
N ASN A 281 -14.26 21.68 -7.58
CA ASN A 281 -13.38 21.52 -8.72
C ASN A 281 -12.18 20.66 -8.29
N ILE A 282 -12.04 19.48 -8.85
CA ILE A 282 -10.93 18.53 -8.57
C ILE A 282 -9.95 18.59 -9.74
N ASN A 283 -8.79 19.15 -9.48
CA ASN A 283 -7.75 19.40 -10.47
C ASN A 283 -6.39 18.80 -10.01
N LYS A 284 -5.35 19.01 -10.76
CA LYS A 284 -4.01 18.49 -10.48
C LYS A 284 -3.49 18.91 -9.10
N SER A 285 -3.74 20.14 -8.64
CA SER A 285 -3.35 20.58 -7.31
C SER A 285 -4.09 19.82 -6.20
N LYS A 286 -5.23 19.20 -6.50
CA LYS A 286 -6.05 18.45 -5.58
C LYS A 286 -5.89 16.91 -5.71
N GLY A 287 -5.01 16.43 -6.60
CA GLY A 287 -4.58 15.03 -6.60
C GLY A 287 -4.85 14.20 -7.86
N ILE A 288 -5.54 14.71 -8.89
CA ILE A 288 -5.58 14.06 -10.20
C ILE A 288 -4.28 14.33 -10.97
N SER A 289 -3.90 13.44 -11.91
CA SER A 289 -2.61 13.54 -12.60
C SER A 289 -2.56 14.62 -13.68
N ASN A 290 -3.71 14.97 -14.28
CA ASN A 290 -3.79 15.97 -15.34
C ASN A 290 -5.10 16.78 -15.22
N ASN A 291 -5.07 18.06 -15.66
CA ASN A 291 -6.25 18.93 -15.67
C ASN A 291 -7.16 18.73 -16.90
N THR A 292 -6.69 18.05 -17.94
CA THR A 292 -7.53 17.68 -19.08
C THR A 292 -8.12 16.31 -18.84
N VAL A 293 -9.42 16.27 -18.63
CA VAL A 293 -10.21 15.07 -18.41
C VAL A 293 -10.95 14.76 -19.70
N LEU A 294 -10.63 13.60 -20.31
CA LEU A 294 -11.21 13.15 -21.59
C LEU A 294 -12.46 12.29 -21.40
N SER A 295 -12.59 11.64 -20.27
CA SER A 295 -13.78 10.83 -19.98
C SER A 295 -14.03 10.73 -18.48
N VAL A 296 -15.32 10.65 -18.10
CA VAL A 296 -15.76 10.41 -16.72
C VAL A 296 -16.72 9.24 -16.67
N PHE A 297 -16.45 8.32 -15.77
CA PHE A 297 -17.22 7.10 -15.58
C PHE A 297 -17.51 6.84 -14.11
N GLU A 298 -18.75 6.52 -13.78
CA GLU A 298 -19.14 6.05 -12.44
C GLU A 298 -19.26 4.53 -12.46
N ASP A 299 -18.45 3.85 -11.63
CA ASP A 299 -18.49 2.40 -11.52
C ASP A 299 -19.69 1.90 -10.69
N PHE A 300 -19.95 0.59 -10.69
CA PHE A 300 -21.06 -0.04 -9.96
C PHE A 300 -20.99 0.17 -8.44
N LYS A 301 -19.85 0.65 -7.91
CA LYS A 301 -19.66 1.02 -6.50
C LYS A 301 -19.72 2.54 -6.27
N ASN A 302 -20.12 3.29 -7.31
CA ASN A 302 -20.21 4.77 -7.33
C ASN A 302 -18.86 5.47 -7.10
N ASN A 303 -17.75 4.87 -7.47
CA ASN A 303 -16.50 5.61 -7.59
C ASN A 303 -16.45 6.29 -8.96
N LEU A 304 -15.75 7.42 -9.03
CA LEU A 304 -15.56 8.12 -10.28
C LEU A 304 -14.18 7.79 -10.86
N TRP A 305 -14.19 7.31 -12.07
CA TRP A 305 -13.00 7.08 -12.87
C TRP A 305 -12.86 8.16 -13.93
N LEU A 306 -11.65 8.68 -14.04
CA LEU A 306 -11.31 9.73 -14.99
C LEU A 306 -10.25 9.20 -15.96
N GLY A 307 -10.59 9.18 -17.24
CA GLY A 307 -9.62 9.03 -18.31
C GLY A 307 -9.03 10.40 -18.62
N LEU A 308 -7.73 10.55 -18.49
CA LEU A 308 -7.05 11.82 -18.63
C LEU A 308 -6.21 11.86 -19.90
N ASP A 309 -5.87 13.05 -20.34
CA ASP A 309 -4.87 13.26 -21.40
C ASP A 309 -3.50 12.69 -20.99
N ASN A 310 -3.24 12.61 -19.68
CA ASN A 310 -2.06 11.93 -19.16
C ASN A 310 -2.38 11.19 -17.87
N GLY A 311 -2.64 9.88 -17.98
CA GLY A 311 -2.91 9.01 -16.85
C GLY A 311 -4.39 8.69 -16.64
N ILE A 312 -4.66 8.04 -15.53
CA ILE A 312 -5.99 7.66 -15.06
C ILE A 312 -6.10 8.09 -13.60
N SER A 313 -7.26 8.60 -13.19
CA SER A 313 -7.51 8.91 -11.78
C SER A 313 -8.82 8.32 -11.30
N LEU A 314 -8.78 7.81 -10.07
CA LEU A 314 -9.92 7.26 -9.34
C LEU A 314 -10.25 8.17 -8.17
N ILE A 315 -11.52 8.53 -8.03
CA ILE A 315 -12.07 9.28 -6.90
C ILE A 315 -13.04 8.38 -6.13
N ASN A 316 -12.70 8.02 -4.91
CA ASN A 316 -13.54 7.17 -4.07
C ASN A 316 -14.66 7.98 -3.41
N SER A 317 -15.72 8.27 -4.15
CA SER A 317 -16.79 9.21 -3.77
C SER A 317 -17.52 8.80 -2.49
N LYS A 318 -17.73 7.50 -2.27
CA LYS A 318 -18.40 6.93 -1.07
C LYS A 318 -17.44 6.56 0.05
N SER A 319 -16.17 6.92 -0.05
CA SER A 319 -15.24 6.70 1.05
C SER A 319 -15.72 7.42 2.31
N PRO A 320 -15.69 6.75 3.48
CA PRO A 320 -15.96 7.42 4.76
C PRO A 320 -14.92 8.48 5.08
N PHE A 321 -13.74 8.42 4.44
CA PHE A 321 -12.66 9.38 4.61
C PHE A 321 -12.81 10.56 3.67
N LYS A 322 -12.55 11.77 4.20
CA LYS A 322 -12.39 13.01 3.44
C LYS A 322 -11.05 13.62 3.81
N ILE A 323 -10.27 13.97 2.83
CA ILE A 323 -8.90 14.46 2.99
C ILE A 323 -8.87 15.96 2.78
N PHE A 324 -8.27 16.66 3.70
CA PHE A 324 -7.87 18.04 3.58
C PHE A 324 -6.35 18.06 3.40
N ASN A 325 -5.89 18.26 2.18
CA ASN A 325 -4.48 18.48 1.89
C ASN A 325 -4.17 19.97 1.90
N ASP A 326 -3.21 20.38 2.71
CA ASP A 326 -2.73 21.75 2.80
C ASP A 326 -1.67 22.02 1.73
N ASN A 327 -2.09 22.03 0.45
CA ASN A 327 -1.17 22.22 -0.67
C ASN A 327 -0.53 23.62 -0.71
N ASP A 328 -1.17 24.60 -0.07
CA ASP A 328 -0.71 25.98 -0.01
C ASP A 328 0.23 26.24 1.19
N GLY A 329 0.41 25.23 2.06
CA GLY A 329 1.30 25.29 3.23
C GLY A 329 0.81 26.26 4.32
N VAL A 330 -0.49 26.54 4.38
CA VAL A 330 -1.09 27.49 5.34
C VAL A 330 -1.18 26.88 6.73
N LEU A 331 -1.65 25.63 6.81
CA LEU A 331 -1.83 24.93 8.08
C LEU A 331 -0.57 24.21 8.56
N GLY A 332 0.08 23.49 7.65
CA GLY A 332 1.19 22.59 7.96
C GLY A 332 0.76 21.34 8.73
N THR A 333 1.60 20.87 9.65
CA THR A 333 1.35 19.67 10.45
C THR A 333 0.31 19.96 11.53
N VAL A 334 -0.74 19.15 11.56
CA VAL A 334 -1.84 19.28 12.54
C VAL A 334 -1.59 18.39 13.75
N TYR A 335 -1.55 18.99 14.93
CA TYR A 335 -1.33 18.30 16.21
C TYR A 335 -2.58 18.16 17.06
N ALA A 336 -3.57 19.06 16.89
CA ALA A 336 -4.81 19.04 17.63
C ALA A 336 -5.96 19.61 16.81
N SER A 337 -7.16 19.13 17.04
CA SER A 337 -8.37 19.69 16.44
C SER A 337 -9.52 19.65 17.45
N LYS A 338 -10.44 20.61 17.40
CA LYS A 338 -11.61 20.66 18.27
C LYS A 338 -12.73 21.49 17.64
N LEU A 339 -13.95 21.00 17.74
CA LEU A 339 -15.14 21.79 17.44
C LEU A 339 -15.60 22.51 18.71
N HIS A 340 -15.76 23.83 18.62
CA HIS A 340 -16.27 24.63 19.72
C HIS A 340 -17.15 25.78 19.19
N LYS A 341 -18.37 25.90 19.72
CA LYS A 341 -19.34 26.95 19.33
C LYS A 341 -19.50 27.14 17.83
N ASN A 342 -19.65 26.01 17.11
CA ASN A 342 -19.82 25.97 15.64
C ASN A 342 -18.58 26.41 14.81
N TYR A 343 -17.40 26.48 15.44
CA TYR A 343 -16.14 26.71 14.78
C TYR A 343 -15.23 25.50 14.94
N LEU A 344 -14.64 25.05 13.83
CA LEU A 344 -13.56 24.05 13.83
C LEU A 344 -12.24 24.76 14.06
N TYR A 345 -11.59 24.44 15.17
CA TYR A 345 -10.25 24.89 15.53
C TYR A 345 -9.24 23.79 15.18
N VAL A 346 -8.11 24.19 14.58
CA VAL A 346 -7.03 23.29 14.17
C VAL A 346 -5.71 23.87 14.66
N GLY A 347 -5.06 23.15 15.57
CA GLY A 347 -3.75 23.49 16.12
C GLY A 347 -2.63 22.83 15.34
N THR A 348 -1.67 23.61 14.90
CA THR A 348 -0.62 23.18 13.96
C THR A 348 0.78 23.58 14.43
N ASN A 349 1.80 23.23 13.65
CA ASN A 349 3.16 23.74 13.87
C ASN A 349 3.32 25.24 13.55
N GLN A 350 2.35 25.86 12.85
CA GLN A 350 2.39 27.26 12.43
C GLN A 350 1.51 28.17 13.31
N GLY A 351 0.58 27.59 14.08
CA GLY A 351 -0.34 28.33 14.92
C GLY A 351 -1.68 27.66 15.10
N LEU A 352 -2.61 28.42 15.69
CA LEU A 352 -4.01 28.04 15.83
C LEU A 352 -4.83 28.65 14.71
N PHE A 353 -5.53 27.81 13.98
CA PHE A 353 -6.41 28.19 12.89
C PHE A 353 -7.86 27.84 13.20
N PHE A 354 -8.78 28.56 12.62
CA PHE A 354 -10.22 28.30 12.77
C PHE A 354 -11.01 28.63 11.52
N LYS A 355 -12.14 27.95 11.37
CA LYS A 355 -13.16 28.30 10.37
C LYS A 355 -14.54 27.91 10.91
N LYS A 356 -15.59 28.48 10.36
CA LYS A 356 -16.95 28.04 10.65
C LYS A 356 -17.13 26.59 10.19
N TYR A 357 -17.66 25.74 11.03
CA TYR A 357 -17.86 24.34 10.73
C TYR A 357 -18.87 24.15 9.58
N LYS A 358 -18.64 23.19 8.72
CA LYS A 358 -19.43 22.92 7.50
C LYS A 358 -19.53 24.11 6.54
N SER A 359 -18.68 25.13 6.66
CA SER A 359 -18.62 26.22 5.69
C SER A 359 -17.50 26.01 4.66
N ASN A 360 -17.60 26.68 3.55
CA ASN A 360 -16.54 26.73 2.53
C ASN A 360 -15.50 27.83 2.78
N GLU A 361 -15.55 28.48 3.95
CA GLU A 361 -14.57 29.49 4.32
C GLU A 361 -13.16 28.89 4.43
N LEU A 362 -12.14 29.69 4.15
CA LEU A 362 -10.75 29.37 4.41
C LEU A 362 -10.46 29.35 5.89
N PHE A 363 -9.48 28.56 6.31
CA PHE A 363 -8.95 28.64 7.65
C PHE A 363 -8.27 29.99 7.89
N LYS A 364 -8.61 30.65 8.98
CA LYS A 364 -8.05 31.91 9.43
C LYS A 364 -7.13 31.64 10.63
N GLN A 365 -5.91 32.16 10.58
CA GLN A 365 -5.01 32.08 11.71
C GLN A 365 -5.48 33.03 12.83
N ILE A 366 -5.47 32.54 14.06
CA ILE A 366 -5.76 33.35 15.23
C ILE A 366 -4.52 34.17 15.58
N PRO A 367 -4.61 35.52 15.64
CA PRO A 367 -3.47 36.36 15.98
C PRO A 367 -2.84 35.97 17.33
N ARG A 368 -1.52 36.10 17.46
CA ARG A 368 -0.72 35.78 18.66
C ARG A 368 -0.60 34.30 19.00
N THR A 369 -0.92 33.39 18.06
CA THR A 369 -0.74 31.94 18.24
C THR A 369 0.24 31.35 17.23
N ILE A 370 1.17 32.15 16.73
CA ILE A 370 2.24 31.66 15.84
C ILE A 370 3.16 30.74 16.66
N GLY A 371 3.34 29.49 16.19
CA GLY A 371 4.14 28.47 16.85
C GLY A 371 3.37 27.17 17.01
N GLN A 372 3.94 26.20 17.73
CA GLN A 372 3.33 24.89 17.87
C GLN A 372 2.15 24.92 18.85
N VAL A 373 1.01 24.45 18.40
CA VAL A 373 -0.19 24.22 19.19
C VAL A 373 -0.31 22.74 19.47
N TRP A 374 -0.01 22.32 20.69
CA TRP A 374 0.06 20.91 21.08
C TRP A 374 -1.28 20.28 21.43
N ASN A 375 -2.17 21.08 22.00
CA ASN A 375 -3.41 20.59 22.58
C ASN A 375 -4.55 21.60 22.48
N LEU A 376 -5.77 21.08 22.29
CA LEU A 376 -7.02 21.84 22.36
C LEU A 376 -7.99 21.07 23.27
N THR A 377 -8.31 21.65 24.41
CA THR A 377 -9.18 21.01 25.41
C THR A 377 -10.34 21.92 25.78
N ILE A 378 -11.55 21.40 25.85
CA ILE A 378 -12.73 22.10 26.37
C ILE A 378 -12.91 21.69 27.84
N ILE A 379 -12.88 22.67 28.73
CA ILE A 379 -13.14 22.48 30.15
C ILE A 379 -14.22 23.50 30.56
N ASP A 380 -15.30 23.04 31.18
CA ASP A 380 -16.43 23.86 31.60
C ASP A 380 -16.97 24.82 30.50
N GLY A 381 -16.99 24.33 29.25
CA GLY A 381 -17.48 25.08 28.10
C GLY A 381 -16.53 26.15 27.55
N GLU A 382 -15.28 26.23 28.05
CA GLU A 382 -14.22 27.14 27.60
C GLU A 382 -13.14 26.35 26.84
N LEU A 383 -12.65 26.88 25.73
CA LEU A 383 -11.60 26.26 24.93
C LEU A 383 -10.23 26.73 25.37
N PHE A 384 -9.44 25.81 25.88
CA PHE A 384 -8.03 26.00 26.24
C PHE A 384 -7.12 25.52 25.11
N CYS A 385 -6.06 26.28 24.86
CA CYS A 385 -5.05 25.96 23.85
C CYS A 385 -3.69 25.84 24.55
N GLY A 386 -3.10 24.64 24.48
CA GLY A 386 -1.72 24.37 24.91
C GLY A 386 -0.76 24.66 23.79
N HIS A 387 0.13 25.59 23.99
CA HIS A 387 1.04 26.14 22.98
C HIS A 387 2.48 26.12 23.47
N ASN A 388 3.45 26.14 22.55
CA ASN A 388 4.88 26.17 22.91
C ASN A 388 5.28 27.42 23.73
N GLU A 389 4.54 28.51 23.64
CA GLU A 389 4.75 29.71 24.43
C GLU A 389 3.90 29.79 25.70
N GLY A 390 3.05 28.79 25.98
CA GLY A 390 2.19 28.75 27.14
C GLY A 390 0.73 28.48 26.84
N SER A 391 -0.15 28.80 27.75
CA SER A 391 -1.59 28.52 27.63
C SER A 391 -2.35 29.73 27.13
N PHE A 392 -3.35 29.46 26.26
CA PHE A 392 -4.29 30.48 25.80
C PHE A 392 -5.71 30.03 26.03
N LEU A 393 -6.56 31.00 26.37
CA LEU A 393 -8.02 30.84 26.34
C LEU A 393 -8.52 31.36 24.98
N ILE A 394 -9.32 30.54 24.29
CA ILE A 394 -9.84 30.87 22.96
C ILE A 394 -11.34 31.19 23.06
N ASN A 395 -11.74 32.35 22.59
CA ASN A 395 -13.12 32.74 22.49
C ASN A 395 -13.39 33.42 21.16
N ASN A 396 -14.29 32.85 20.35
CA ASN A 396 -14.73 33.40 19.08
C ASN A 396 -13.56 33.88 18.16
N GLY A 397 -12.51 33.05 17.99
CA GLY A 397 -11.35 33.39 17.16
C GLY A 397 -10.37 34.39 17.78
N ILE A 398 -10.50 34.69 19.07
CA ILE A 398 -9.57 35.54 19.81
C ILE A 398 -8.80 34.69 20.83
N ALA A 399 -7.48 34.76 20.81
CA ALA A 399 -6.61 34.09 21.79
C ALA A 399 -6.20 35.09 22.90
N THR A 400 -6.46 34.72 24.14
CA THR A 400 -6.01 35.44 25.33
C THR A 400 -4.99 34.58 26.06
N LYS A 401 -3.74 35.01 26.12
CA LYS A 401 -2.68 34.30 26.84
C LYS A 401 -2.95 34.32 28.36
N ILE A 402 -2.82 33.17 28.99
CA ILE A 402 -2.85 33.04 30.45
C ILE A 402 -1.47 33.46 30.95
N PRO A 403 -1.36 34.54 31.77
CA PRO A 403 -0.06 35.04 32.22
C PRO A 403 0.72 33.98 32.99
N GLN A 404 2.04 34.04 32.93
CA GLN A 404 2.98 33.17 33.69
C GLN A 404 2.92 31.68 33.30
N THR A 405 2.33 31.33 32.15
CA THR A 405 2.43 30.00 31.55
C THR A 405 3.54 29.95 30.52
N ALA A 406 4.21 28.81 30.35
CA ALA A 406 5.27 28.58 29.40
C ALA A 406 5.27 27.13 28.94
N GLY A 407 5.23 26.89 27.62
CA GLY A 407 5.32 25.57 26.97
C GLY A 407 4.32 24.56 27.50
N THR A 408 3.07 24.63 27.08
CA THR A 408 1.97 23.85 27.64
C THR A 408 1.65 22.62 26.77
N TRP A 409 1.66 21.44 27.38
CA TRP A 409 1.26 20.18 26.76
C TRP A 409 -0.24 19.90 26.81
N GLY A 410 -0.87 20.18 27.94
CA GLY A 410 -2.29 19.88 28.09
C GLY A 410 -2.87 20.25 29.48
N PHE A 411 -4.16 19.99 29.62
CA PHE A 411 -4.94 20.41 30.78
C PHE A 411 -5.78 19.26 31.30
N LYS A 412 -5.91 19.16 32.65
CA LYS A 412 -6.83 18.23 33.29
C LYS A 412 -7.46 18.87 34.51
N LYS A 413 -8.71 18.52 34.81
CA LYS A 413 -9.40 18.97 36.01
C LYS A 413 -9.14 17.99 37.16
N PRO A 414 -8.61 18.43 38.30
CA PRO A 414 -8.48 17.59 39.49
C PRO A 414 -9.85 17.11 39.97
N THR A 415 -9.93 15.88 40.47
CA THR A 415 -11.18 15.17 40.75
C THR A 415 -12.06 15.83 41.83
N ASN A 416 -11.49 16.62 42.73
CA ASN A 416 -12.18 17.17 43.92
C ASN A 416 -12.21 18.71 43.99
N THR A 417 -11.95 19.40 42.87
CA THR A 417 -11.90 20.86 42.82
C THR A 417 -12.68 21.40 41.63
N SER A 418 -13.73 22.18 41.88
CA SER A 418 -14.60 22.73 40.80
C SER A 418 -13.91 23.83 39.99
N ASP A 419 -12.97 24.60 40.58
CA ASP A 419 -12.47 25.84 40.03
C ASP A 419 -10.95 25.83 39.68
N LEU A 420 -10.31 24.67 39.73
CA LEU A 420 -8.90 24.52 39.43
C LEU A 420 -8.66 23.67 38.20
N ILE A 421 -7.65 24.03 37.44
CA ILE A 421 -7.14 23.23 36.29
C ILE A 421 -5.67 22.95 36.53
N LEU A 422 -5.26 21.71 36.34
CA LEU A 422 -3.88 21.29 36.29
C LEU A 422 -3.38 21.42 34.85
N GLU A 423 -2.34 22.21 34.65
CA GLU A 423 -1.64 22.42 33.40
C GLU A 423 -0.32 21.65 33.43
N GLY A 424 -0.17 20.64 32.54
CA GLY A 424 1.10 19.97 32.31
C GLY A 424 1.93 20.76 31.28
N ASN A 425 3.17 21.09 31.62
CA ASN A 425 4.03 21.93 30.80
C ASN A 425 5.47 21.37 30.65
N TYR A 426 6.35 22.10 29.95
CA TYR A 426 7.72 21.67 29.72
C TYR A 426 8.57 21.51 30.99
N SER A 427 8.15 22.13 32.09
CA SER A 427 8.86 22.14 33.36
C SER A 427 7.99 21.74 34.55
N GLY A 428 7.09 20.74 34.34
CA GLY A 428 6.26 20.21 35.42
C GLY A 428 4.79 20.61 35.29
N PHE A 429 4.23 21.18 36.38
CA PHE A 429 2.82 21.51 36.45
C PHE A 429 2.56 22.89 37.01
N ASN A 430 1.57 23.58 36.45
CA ASN A 430 0.96 24.76 37.03
C ASN A 430 -0.49 24.45 37.49
N VAL A 431 -0.94 25.12 38.48
CA VAL A 431 -2.34 25.13 38.90
C VAL A 431 -2.97 26.44 38.45
N LEU A 432 -3.93 26.34 37.57
CA LEU A 432 -4.70 27.48 37.06
C LEU A 432 -5.98 27.65 37.87
N TYR A 433 -6.41 28.87 38.07
CA TYR A 433 -7.65 29.22 38.76
C TYR A 433 -8.34 30.40 38.08
N LYS A 434 -9.64 30.54 38.25
CA LYS A 434 -10.43 31.64 37.68
C LYS A 434 -10.59 32.76 38.72
N ASN A 435 -10.03 33.92 38.49
CA ASN A 435 -10.16 35.11 39.35
C ASN A 435 -10.92 36.20 38.61
N LYS A 436 -12.07 36.62 39.13
CA LYS A 436 -12.94 37.63 38.51
C LYS A 436 -13.19 37.37 37.02
N GLY A 437 -13.49 36.12 36.69
CA GLY A 437 -13.78 35.69 35.30
C GLY A 437 -12.53 35.50 34.41
N LYS A 438 -11.33 35.72 34.89
CA LYS A 438 -10.06 35.56 34.13
C LYS A 438 -9.22 34.42 34.68
N TRP A 439 -8.71 33.56 33.81
CA TRP A 439 -7.78 32.51 34.18
C TRP A 439 -6.39 33.07 34.47
N LYS A 440 -5.77 32.57 35.54
CA LYS A 440 -4.41 32.92 35.98
C LYS A 440 -3.71 31.69 36.55
N VAL A 441 -2.36 31.70 36.55
CA VAL A 441 -1.61 30.75 37.34
C VAL A 441 -1.76 31.08 38.80
N ARG A 442 -2.23 30.12 39.60
CA ARG A 442 -2.26 30.22 41.04
C ARG A 442 -0.86 30.00 41.62
N ASN A 443 -0.24 28.89 41.20
CA ASN A 443 1.11 28.49 41.57
C ASN A 443 1.67 27.46 40.62
N LYS A 444 2.98 27.32 40.55
CA LYS A 444 3.67 26.13 40.06
C LYS A 444 3.68 25.08 41.17
N ILE A 445 3.57 23.79 40.84
CA ILE A 445 3.77 22.71 41.79
C ILE A 445 5.27 22.54 42.02
N ASN A 446 5.77 22.86 43.21
CA ASN A 446 7.19 22.77 43.52
C ASN A 446 7.65 21.33 43.74
N GLY A 447 8.86 21.00 43.33
CA GLY A 447 9.48 19.68 43.49
C GLY A 447 9.40 18.74 42.30
N PHE A 448 8.83 19.18 41.14
CA PHE A 448 8.85 18.41 39.92
C PHE A 448 9.02 19.33 38.70
N ASP A 449 10.21 19.26 38.09
CA ASP A 449 10.59 20.11 36.98
C ASP A 449 10.83 19.31 35.69
N ILE A 450 10.03 18.23 35.45
CA ILE A 450 10.13 17.34 34.30
C ILE A 450 8.98 17.59 33.35
N SER A 451 9.27 17.61 32.07
CA SER A 451 8.27 17.76 31.00
C SER A 451 7.13 16.77 31.14
N SER A 452 5.89 17.28 31.25
CA SER A 452 4.69 16.52 31.64
C SER A 452 3.70 16.46 30.48
N ARG A 453 4.09 15.78 29.39
CA ARG A 453 3.26 15.66 28.19
C ARG A 453 2.10 14.70 28.42
N PHE A 454 2.38 13.50 28.86
CA PHE A 454 1.38 12.47 29.13
C PHE A 454 1.24 12.30 30.64
N PHE A 455 0.11 12.72 31.17
CA PHE A 455 -0.19 12.60 32.59
C PHE A 455 -1.65 12.26 32.83
N GLU A 456 -1.90 11.48 33.88
CA GLU A 456 -3.25 11.12 34.32
C GLU A 456 -3.38 11.28 35.82
N ILE A 457 -4.61 11.55 36.26
CA ILE A 457 -4.93 11.71 37.67
C ILE A 457 -5.63 10.43 38.14
N THR A 458 -5.06 9.77 39.15
CA THR A 458 -5.64 8.59 39.79
C THR A 458 -6.92 8.94 40.57
N SER A 459 -7.66 7.93 41.04
CA SER A 459 -8.84 8.15 41.87
C SER A 459 -8.50 8.82 43.22
N ASN A 460 -7.29 8.58 43.72
CA ASN A 460 -6.78 9.16 44.96
C ASN A 460 -6.23 10.58 44.80
N GLY A 461 -6.18 11.11 43.59
CA GLY A 461 -5.66 12.43 43.27
C GLY A 461 -4.14 12.51 43.06
N ASP A 462 -3.43 11.39 43.06
CA ASP A 462 -2.02 11.33 42.64
C ASP A 462 -1.93 11.54 41.14
N ILE A 463 -0.79 12.06 40.66
CA ILE A 463 -0.54 12.24 39.23
C ILE A 463 0.47 11.19 38.75
N LEU A 464 0.10 10.44 37.74
CA LEU A 464 1.04 9.61 36.96
C LEU A 464 1.51 10.40 35.76
N VAL A 465 2.82 10.45 35.51
CA VAL A 465 3.45 11.17 34.39
C VAL A 465 4.35 10.22 33.63
N SER A 466 4.09 10.01 32.35
CA SER A 466 4.97 9.26 31.47
C SER A 466 5.93 10.22 30.76
N HIS A 467 7.22 9.98 30.95
CA HIS A 467 8.28 10.66 30.22
C HIS A 467 9.07 9.63 29.40
N GLY A 468 9.11 9.77 28.09
CA GLY A 468 9.63 8.76 27.16
C GLY A 468 11.06 8.25 27.44
N TYR A 469 11.91 9.07 28.06
CA TYR A 469 13.30 8.72 28.36
C TYR A 469 13.60 8.52 29.85
N LYS A 470 12.69 8.92 30.73
CA LYS A 470 12.91 8.91 32.18
C LYS A 470 11.98 7.98 32.94
N GLY A 471 10.98 7.40 32.25
CA GLY A 471 10.03 6.46 32.85
C GLY A 471 8.76 7.11 33.36
N ILE A 472 8.04 6.39 34.19
CA ILE A 472 6.79 6.85 34.79
C ILE A 472 7.06 7.38 36.19
N TYR A 473 6.59 8.58 36.43
CA TYR A 473 6.64 9.20 37.75
C TYR A 473 5.25 9.14 38.39
N LYS A 474 5.21 8.79 39.65
CA LYS A 474 4.04 8.95 40.51
C LYS A 474 4.29 10.11 41.46
N LEU A 475 3.42 11.09 41.43
CA LEU A 475 3.48 12.32 42.20
C LEU A 475 2.31 12.35 43.18
N SER A 476 2.60 12.35 44.47
CA SER A 476 1.56 12.57 45.47
C SER A 476 1.59 14.05 45.86
N LEU A 477 0.46 14.72 45.77
CA LEU A 477 0.32 16.16 45.96
C LEU A 477 -0.04 16.50 47.40
N SER A 478 0.37 17.68 47.83
CA SER A 478 -0.21 18.32 49.00
C SER A 478 -1.71 18.63 48.76
N SER A 479 -2.53 18.61 49.78
CA SER A 479 -3.98 18.86 49.68
C SER A 479 -4.33 20.24 49.11
N ASP A 480 -3.42 21.20 49.25
CA ASP A 480 -3.54 22.55 48.71
C ASP A 480 -2.98 22.69 47.27
N LEU A 481 -2.38 21.63 46.70
CA LEU A 481 -1.77 21.61 45.39
C LEU A 481 -0.61 22.59 45.21
N PHE A 482 0.11 22.98 46.24
CA PHE A 482 1.28 23.86 46.13
C PHE A 482 2.58 23.10 45.98
N SER A 483 2.68 21.93 46.59
CA SER A 483 3.93 21.15 46.59
C SER A 483 3.66 19.66 46.54
N LEU A 484 4.74 18.90 46.29
CA LEU A 484 4.71 17.46 46.35
C LEU A 484 4.90 16.96 47.79
N LYS A 485 4.13 15.93 48.15
CA LYS A 485 4.40 15.10 49.34
C LYS A 485 5.49 14.06 49.03
N SER A 486 5.42 13.46 47.87
CA SER A 486 6.41 12.48 47.41
C SER A 486 6.46 12.39 45.90
N VAL A 487 7.65 11.99 45.38
CA VAL A 487 7.91 11.63 43.98
C VAL A 487 8.48 10.24 43.98
N LYS A 488 7.88 9.34 43.22
CA LYS A 488 8.39 7.98 43.02
C LYS A 488 8.50 7.69 41.52
N ILE A 489 9.54 6.94 41.14
CA ILE A 489 9.63 6.36 39.78
C ILE A 489 9.03 4.97 39.84
N ASP A 490 8.08 4.68 38.97
CA ASP A 490 7.49 3.35 38.87
C ASP A 490 8.47 2.42 38.14
N SER A 491 8.83 1.33 38.80
CA SER A 491 9.76 0.31 38.30
C SER A 491 9.03 -0.95 37.81
N SER A 492 7.69 -0.96 37.84
CA SER A 492 6.90 -2.12 37.39
C SER A 492 6.84 -2.26 35.87
N VAL A 493 7.22 -1.19 35.13
CA VAL A 493 7.28 -1.17 33.68
C VAL A 493 8.61 -0.64 33.19
N SER A 494 9.04 -1.11 32.02
CA SER A 494 10.26 -0.64 31.38
C SER A 494 10.09 0.76 30.76
N ILE A 495 11.21 1.44 30.55
CA ILE A 495 11.29 2.76 29.94
C ILE A 495 11.35 2.58 28.40
N GLY A 496 10.57 3.35 27.67
CA GLY A 496 10.59 3.31 26.21
C GLY A 496 10.25 4.62 25.54
N GLY A 497 10.90 4.91 24.43
CA GLY A 497 10.50 5.99 23.54
C GLY A 497 9.08 5.74 22.99
N SER A 498 8.33 6.80 22.74
CA SER A 498 6.94 6.75 22.23
C SER A 498 5.92 6.14 23.20
N ALA A 499 6.25 6.01 24.48
CA ALA A 499 5.29 5.57 25.48
C ALA A 499 4.30 6.67 25.85
N SER A 500 3.08 6.28 26.18
CA SER A 500 2.03 7.23 26.60
C SER A 500 1.12 6.67 27.69
N LEU A 501 0.48 7.59 28.42
CA LEU A 501 -0.55 7.30 29.40
C LEU A 501 -1.89 7.85 28.91
N SER A 502 -2.96 7.10 29.13
CA SER A 502 -4.32 7.59 28.92
C SER A 502 -5.31 6.91 29.86
N LYS A 503 -6.28 7.66 30.36
CA LYS A 503 -7.34 7.14 31.21
C LYS A 503 -8.55 6.78 30.35
N PHE A 504 -8.99 5.53 30.47
CA PHE A 504 -10.16 5.02 29.78
C PHE A 504 -11.03 4.25 30.76
N ASP A 505 -12.30 4.58 30.84
CA ASP A 505 -13.28 3.95 31.75
C ASP A 505 -12.81 3.89 33.20
N ASN A 506 -12.27 4.99 33.69
CA ASN A 506 -11.67 5.15 35.01
C ASN A 506 -10.40 4.33 35.29
N GLU A 507 -9.92 3.55 34.31
CA GLU A 507 -8.68 2.79 34.37
C GLU A 507 -7.56 3.55 33.65
N ILE A 508 -6.33 3.55 34.18
CA ILE A 508 -5.20 4.22 33.58
C ILE A 508 -4.37 3.17 32.85
N TYR A 509 -4.17 3.39 31.55
CA TYR A 509 -3.38 2.54 30.69
C TYR A 509 -2.06 3.20 30.33
N TYR A 510 -1.02 2.41 30.33
CA TYR A 510 0.29 2.75 29.81
C TYR A 510 0.59 1.83 28.62
N ASN A 511 1.00 2.41 27.50
CA ASN A 511 1.39 1.64 26.33
C ASN A 511 2.82 1.99 25.93
N TYR A 512 3.61 0.96 25.61
CA TYR A 512 4.93 1.11 25.02
C TYR A 512 5.29 -0.16 24.22
N SER A 513 6.48 -0.23 23.59
CA SER A 513 6.88 -1.29 22.63
C SER A 513 6.73 -2.75 23.11
N GLU A 514 6.72 -2.99 24.42
CA GLU A 514 6.55 -4.35 24.98
C GLU A 514 5.08 -4.70 25.31
N GLY A 515 4.15 -3.81 25.11
CA GLY A 515 2.72 -4.03 25.23
C GLY A 515 1.97 -3.01 26.07
N PHE A 516 0.78 -3.39 26.45
CA PHE A 516 -0.13 -2.60 27.25
C PHE A 516 -0.08 -3.00 28.72
N TYR A 517 -0.12 -2.00 29.57
CA TYR A 517 -0.15 -2.15 31.01
C TYR A 517 -1.28 -1.32 31.58
N LYS A 518 -1.93 -1.84 32.60
CA LYS A 518 -2.98 -1.19 33.34
C LYS A 518 -2.50 -0.88 34.75
N TYR A 519 -2.72 0.34 35.22
CA TYR A 519 -2.38 0.71 36.61
C TYR A 519 -3.34 0.10 37.59
N ASN A 520 -2.81 -0.66 38.53
CA ASN A 520 -3.55 -1.22 39.66
C ASN A 520 -3.34 -0.32 40.87
N GLU A 521 -4.36 0.44 41.24
CA GLU A 521 -4.31 1.40 42.38
C GLU A 521 -4.10 0.71 43.74
N GLN A 522 -4.54 -0.55 43.90
CA GLN A 522 -4.36 -1.29 45.16
C GLN A 522 -2.92 -1.79 45.35
N LYS A 523 -2.29 -2.20 44.27
CA LYS A 523 -0.90 -2.69 44.29
C LYS A 523 0.12 -1.59 44.04
N ASP A 524 -0.34 -0.39 43.73
CA ASP A 524 0.49 0.78 43.39
C ASP A 524 1.50 0.46 42.27
N ALA A 525 1.10 -0.31 41.22
CA ALA A 525 1.96 -0.79 40.18
C ALA A 525 1.19 -1.01 38.88
N PHE A 526 1.91 -1.00 37.74
CA PHE A 526 1.36 -1.38 36.45
C PHE A 526 1.39 -2.90 36.26
N GLU A 527 0.30 -3.47 35.84
CA GLU A 527 0.16 -4.88 35.49
C GLU A 527 -0.09 -5.02 33.98
N LYS A 528 0.52 -6.03 33.37
CA LYS A 528 0.37 -6.27 31.92
C LYS A 528 -1.08 -6.63 31.59
N ASP A 529 -1.70 -5.89 30.69
CA ASP A 529 -3.01 -6.23 30.14
C ASP A 529 -2.82 -7.24 29.00
N VAL A 530 -3.14 -8.52 29.26
CA VAL A 530 -2.95 -9.61 28.30
C VAL A 530 -3.83 -9.44 27.06
N PHE A 531 -5.06 -8.95 27.23
CA PHE A 531 -6.00 -8.78 26.15
C PHE A 531 -5.49 -7.76 25.12
N LEU A 532 -5.06 -6.58 25.57
CA LEU A 532 -4.51 -5.54 24.71
C LEU A 532 -3.09 -5.87 24.23
N SER A 533 -2.29 -6.53 25.06
CA SER A 533 -0.91 -6.91 24.68
C SER A 533 -0.86 -7.97 23.58
N ASN A 534 -1.87 -8.83 23.46
CA ASN A 534 -1.98 -9.77 22.34
C ASN A 534 -2.22 -9.07 20.99
N LEU A 535 -2.81 -7.89 20.99
CA LEU A 535 -2.90 -7.05 19.79
C LEU A 535 -1.52 -6.50 19.44
N SER A 536 -0.75 -6.00 20.41
CA SER A 536 0.59 -5.45 20.19
C SER A 536 1.61 -6.49 19.74
N ALA A 537 1.43 -7.76 20.12
CA ALA A 537 2.29 -8.86 19.67
C ALA A 537 2.13 -9.18 18.18
N LYS A 538 0.98 -8.83 17.59
CA LYS A 538 0.69 -9.05 16.15
C LYS A 538 1.06 -7.84 15.29
N GLU A 539 1.01 -6.64 15.86
CA GLU A 539 1.28 -5.38 15.16
C GLU A 539 2.07 -4.44 16.08
N LEU A 540 3.13 -3.82 15.56
CA LEU A 540 3.90 -2.81 16.30
C LEU A 540 3.02 -1.58 16.55
N ILE A 541 2.68 -1.33 17.79
CA ILE A 541 1.91 -0.15 18.22
C ILE A 541 2.88 0.99 18.53
N ASN A 542 2.61 2.17 17.98
CA ASN A 542 3.51 3.33 18.10
C ASN A 542 3.51 4.00 19.49
N GLY A 543 2.94 3.36 20.47
CA GLY A 543 2.98 3.81 21.87
C GLY A 543 2.01 4.91 22.24
N ILE A 544 1.43 5.66 21.29
CA ILE A 544 0.45 6.71 21.61
C ILE A 544 -0.95 6.14 21.70
N ILE A 545 -1.59 6.37 22.85
CA ILE A 545 -2.99 6.03 23.11
C ILE A 545 -3.78 7.28 23.45
N ILE A 546 -4.95 7.42 22.89
CA ILE A 546 -5.79 8.62 23.04
C ILE A 546 -7.20 8.20 23.44
N ASN A 547 -7.67 8.67 24.59
CA ASN A 547 -9.07 8.53 24.97
C ASN A 547 -9.89 9.67 24.34
N ASP A 548 -10.96 9.33 23.66
CA ASP A 548 -11.93 10.32 23.20
C ASP A 548 -13.04 10.55 24.27
N GLU A 549 -13.82 11.61 24.09
CA GLU A 549 -14.92 11.95 24.99
C GLU A 549 -16.07 10.92 24.96
N ASN A 550 -16.04 9.99 23.98
CA ASN A 550 -17.07 8.96 23.77
C ASN A 550 -16.69 7.57 24.26
N LYS A 551 -15.76 7.50 25.20
CA LYS A 551 -15.30 6.23 25.77
C LYS A 551 -14.74 5.25 24.73
N LYS A 552 -13.96 5.77 23.75
CA LYS A 552 -13.13 4.96 22.88
C LYS A 552 -11.65 5.25 23.16
N LEU A 553 -10.86 4.20 23.39
CA LEU A 553 -9.41 4.32 23.52
C LEU A 553 -8.77 3.99 22.17
N TRP A 554 -8.24 5.00 21.52
CA TRP A 554 -7.59 4.91 20.22
C TRP A 554 -6.14 4.50 20.36
N MET A 555 -5.70 3.63 19.46
CA MET A 555 -4.35 3.07 19.36
C MET A 555 -3.90 3.14 17.91
N PHE A 556 -2.63 3.45 17.68
CA PHE A 556 -2.07 3.62 16.34
C PHE A 556 -0.98 2.58 16.11
N THR A 557 -1.08 1.84 15.03
CA THR A 557 -0.05 0.92 14.55
C THR A 557 0.59 1.46 13.27
N GLU A 558 1.47 0.70 12.70
CA GLU A 558 2.09 1.07 11.43
C GLU A 558 1.08 1.15 10.27
N ASN A 559 0.07 0.30 10.23
CA ASN A 559 -0.88 0.14 9.12
C ASN A 559 -2.34 0.38 9.49
N HIS A 560 -2.65 0.46 10.77
CA HIS A 560 -4.03 0.50 11.23
C HIS A 560 -4.22 1.46 12.40
N MET A 561 -5.45 1.91 12.57
CA MET A 561 -5.92 2.44 13.82
C MET A 561 -6.84 1.41 14.47
N HIS A 562 -6.70 1.26 15.77
CA HIS A 562 -7.60 0.45 16.55
C HIS A 562 -8.29 1.32 17.58
N TYR A 563 -9.49 0.96 17.93
CA TYR A 563 -10.11 1.53 19.11
C TYR A 563 -10.73 0.44 19.98
N LEU A 564 -10.50 0.59 21.26
CA LEU A 564 -11.16 -0.18 22.29
C LEU A 564 -12.43 0.54 22.69
N SER A 565 -13.54 -0.18 22.67
CA SER A 565 -14.84 0.27 23.18
C SER A 565 -15.46 -0.81 24.06
N LYS A 566 -16.43 -0.42 24.88
CA LYS A 566 -17.27 -1.37 25.59
C LYS A 566 -18.59 -1.55 24.85
N ASP A 567 -18.98 -2.79 24.70
CA ASP A 567 -20.33 -3.11 24.24
C ASP A 567 -21.36 -2.64 25.28
N LEU A 568 -22.40 -1.96 24.81
CA LEU A 568 -23.42 -1.35 25.70
C LEU A 568 -24.30 -2.39 26.41
N MET A 569 -24.43 -3.60 25.84
CA MET A 569 -25.26 -4.66 26.37
C MET A 569 -24.50 -5.67 27.22
N SER A 570 -23.35 -6.15 26.72
CA SER A 570 -22.56 -7.18 27.40
C SER A 570 -21.51 -6.63 28.34
N ASN A 571 -21.22 -5.30 28.25
CA ASN A 571 -20.13 -4.64 28.98
C ASN A 571 -18.73 -5.21 28.65
N GLU A 572 -18.63 -6.04 27.60
CA GLU A 572 -17.39 -6.64 27.15
C GLU A 572 -16.54 -5.63 26.35
N LYS A 573 -15.23 -5.75 26.49
CA LYS A 573 -14.28 -4.94 25.74
C LYS A 573 -14.15 -5.48 24.32
N LYS A 574 -14.39 -4.63 23.32
CA LYS A 574 -14.26 -4.96 21.89
C LYS A 574 -13.22 -4.06 21.25
N ILE A 575 -12.36 -4.68 20.45
CA ILE A 575 -11.40 -3.95 19.60
C ILE A 575 -11.94 -3.91 18.18
N SER A 576 -12.01 -2.71 17.63
CA SER A 576 -12.33 -2.49 16.20
C SER A 576 -11.13 -1.90 15.48
N THR A 577 -10.92 -2.32 14.25
CA THR A 577 -9.78 -1.92 13.42
C THR A 577 -10.24 -1.05 12.26
N ILE A 578 -9.54 0.04 12.04
CA ILE A 578 -9.73 0.95 10.91
C ILE A 578 -8.43 0.98 10.11
N LEU A 579 -8.53 0.69 8.82
CA LEU A 579 -7.42 0.83 7.90
C LEU A 579 -7.08 2.30 7.70
N PHE A 580 -5.85 2.66 7.94
CA PHE A 580 -5.40 4.04 7.87
C PHE A 580 -4.36 4.24 6.76
N PRO A 581 -4.41 5.36 6.03
CA PRO A 581 -3.49 5.61 4.91
C PRO A 581 -2.03 5.66 5.33
N GLU A 582 -1.21 4.87 4.69
CA GLU A 582 0.21 4.66 5.00
C GLU A 582 1.07 5.94 5.00
N LYS A 583 0.80 6.88 4.12
CA LYS A 583 1.60 8.12 3.96
C LYS A 583 1.45 9.13 5.10
N LEU A 584 0.51 8.94 6.01
CA LEU A 584 0.15 9.92 7.01
C LEU A 584 0.71 9.63 8.41
N ARG A 585 1.49 8.57 8.57
CA ARG A 585 1.86 7.90 9.82
C ARG A 585 3.10 8.36 10.53
N LYS A 586 3.87 9.27 10.01
CA LYS A 586 5.21 9.55 10.56
C LYS A 586 5.24 10.70 11.56
N THR A 587 4.18 10.93 12.32
CA THR A 587 4.23 11.91 13.39
C THR A 587 4.33 11.20 14.72
N VAL A 588 5.33 11.53 15.53
CA VAL A 588 5.40 11.18 16.95
C VAL A 588 4.24 11.85 17.75
N TYR A 589 3.32 12.51 17.05
CA TYR A 589 2.22 13.32 17.57
C TYR A 589 0.89 12.91 16.94
N GLU A 590 0.63 11.60 16.90
CA GLU A 590 -0.68 11.09 16.49
C GLU A 590 -1.76 11.78 17.31
N ASN A 591 -2.82 12.17 16.64
CA ASN A 591 -3.94 12.83 17.28
C ASN A 591 -5.23 12.47 16.58
N ILE A 592 -6.28 12.36 17.33
CA ILE A 592 -7.63 12.14 16.85
C ILE A 592 -8.59 12.93 17.75
N SER A 593 -9.59 13.51 17.13
CA SER A 593 -10.62 14.27 17.84
C SER A 593 -11.98 13.97 17.28
N LYS A 594 -12.92 13.70 18.17
CA LYS A 594 -14.34 13.70 17.82
C LYS A 594 -14.81 15.12 17.61
N ILE A 595 -15.56 15.36 16.53
CA ILE A 595 -16.06 16.69 16.18
C ILE A 595 -17.56 16.78 16.41
N GLU A 596 -18.34 15.91 15.80
CA GLU A 596 -19.80 15.88 15.92
C GLU A 596 -20.27 14.45 15.61
N ASP A 597 -21.29 13.95 16.30
CA ASP A 597 -21.79 12.58 16.17
C ASP A 597 -20.61 11.58 16.18
N ASP A 598 -20.50 10.68 15.19
CA ASP A 598 -19.35 9.81 15.00
C ASP A 598 -18.39 10.30 13.88
N ASN A 599 -18.32 11.62 13.67
CA ASN A 599 -17.33 12.27 12.81
C ASN A 599 -16.06 12.58 13.61
N TYR A 600 -14.94 12.12 13.06
CA TYR A 600 -13.60 12.29 13.63
C TYR A 600 -12.70 13.08 12.69
N ILE A 601 -11.73 13.76 13.27
CA ILE A 601 -10.60 14.38 12.56
C ILE A 601 -9.30 13.79 13.09
N ILE A 602 -8.41 13.43 12.17
CA ILE A 602 -7.05 12.97 12.44
C ILE A 602 -6.11 13.96 11.78
N GLY A 603 -5.22 14.54 12.56
CA GLY A 603 -4.17 15.41 12.03
C GLY A 603 -3.11 14.61 11.28
N THR A 604 -2.57 15.23 10.24
CA THR A 604 -1.51 14.68 9.39
C THR A 604 -0.36 15.65 9.27
N ASN A 605 0.72 15.24 8.62
CA ASN A 605 1.86 16.12 8.36
C ASN A 605 1.53 17.29 7.40
N ASN A 606 0.45 17.14 6.61
CA ASN A 606 0.04 18.12 5.62
C ASN A 606 -1.48 18.27 5.62
N GLY A 607 -2.02 18.83 6.72
CA GLY A 607 -3.45 18.99 6.88
C GLY A 607 -4.08 17.94 7.79
N PHE A 608 -5.25 17.40 7.41
CA PHE A 608 -5.98 16.43 8.23
C PHE A 608 -6.92 15.54 7.40
N ILE A 609 -7.32 14.42 7.98
CA ILE A 609 -8.36 13.54 7.46
C ILE A 609 -9.58 13.65 8.37
N SER A 610 -10.75 13.85 7.78
CA SER A 610 -12.05 13.68 8.45
C SER A 610 -12.66 12.36 8.03
N PHE A 611 -13.27 11.64 8.97
CA PHE A 611 -14.01 10.43 8.65
C PHE A 611 -15.21 10.24 9.58
N ASN A 612 -16.23 9.57 9.04
CA ASN A 612 -17.41 9.19 9.80
C ASN A 612 -17.29 7.71 10.18
N LEU A 613 -17.35 7.40 11.46
CA LEU A 613 -17.15 6.04 11.97
C LEU A 613 -18.34 5.13 11.67
N ASP A 614 -19.56 5.64 11.69
CA ASP A 614 -20.78 4.86 11.38
C ASP A 614 -20.81 4.40 9.92
N ASN A 615 -20.24 5.21 9.03
CA ASN A 615 -20.13 4.89 7.61
C ASN A 615 -18.92 4.00 7.29
N TYR A 616 -18.09 3.69 8.28
CA TYR A 616 -16.96 2.80 8.08
C TYR A 616 -17.41 1.35 8.19
N SER A 617 -17.49 0.69 7.06
CA SER A 617 -17.71 -0.76 6.97
C SER A 617 -16.56 -1.41 6.20
N VAL A 618 -16.09 -2.53 6.67
CA VAL A 618 -15.18 -3.39 5.94
C VAL A 618 -15.96 -4.63 5.54
N ASN A 619 -16.42 -4.64 4.31
CA ASN A 619 -16.92 -5.86 3.70
C ASN A 619 -15.78 -6.44 2.87
N PRO A 620 -15.19 -7.58 3.25
CA PRO A 620 -14.16 -8.21 2.44
C PRO A 620 -14.76 -8.49 1.05
N PRO A 621 -14.08 -8.05 -0.01
CA PRO A 621 -14.60 -8.29 -1.35
C PRO A 621 -14.51 -9.79 -1.66
N GLN A 622 -15.42 -10.25 -2.50
CA GLN A 622 -15.37 -11.62 -3.01
C GLN A 622 -14.09 -11.82 -3.80
N ILE A 623 -13.42 -12.94 -3.53
CA ILE A 623 -12.23 -13.33 -4.27
C ILE A 623 -12.62 -14.07 -5.54
N GLN A 624 -11.92 -13.80 -6.63
CA GLN A 624 -12.05 -14.46 -7.91
C GLN A 624 -10.72 -15.03 -8.36
N ILE A 625 -10.73 -16.16 -9.03
CA ILE A 625 -9.57 -16.67 -9.76
C ILE A 625 -9.70 -16.15 -11.19
N ASP A 626 -8.79 -15.27 -11.54
CA ASP A 626 -8.81 -14.54 -12.80
C ASP A 626 -8.30 -15.42 -13.96
N ARG A 627 -7.22 -16.18 -13.71
CA ARG A 627 -6.56 -16.98 -14.73
C ARG A 627 -5.67 -18.06 -14.11
N ILE A 628 -5.57 -19.19 -14.76
CA ILE A 628 -4.64 -20.27 -14.43
C ILE A 628 -3.70 -20.48 -15.60
N GLU A 629 -2.41 -20.25 -15.41
CA GLU A 629 -1.39 -20.52 -16.42
C GLU A 629 -0.63 -21.79 -16.08
N VAL A 630 -0.43 -22.63 -17.09
CA VAL A 630 0.34 -23.86 -16.95
C VAL A 630 1.48 -23.87 -17.96
N SER A 631 2.64 -24.41 -17.58
CA SER A 631 3.80 -24.52 -18.46
C SER A 631 4.63 -25.78 -18.14
N LYS A 632 5.43 -26.19 -19.10
CA LYS A 632 6.42 -27.27 -18.92
C LYS A 632 7.68 -26.71 -18.28
N VAL A 633 8.39 -27.55 -17.54
CA VAL A 633 9.75 -27.21 -17.07
C VAL A 633 10.64 -26.95 -18.28
N ASN A 634 11.35 -25.82 -18.29
CA ASN A 634 12.23 -25.37 -19.37
C ASN A 634 11.53 -24.96 -20.69
N ASP A 635 10.23 -24.74 -20.67
CA ASP A 635 9.50 -24.20 -21.80
C ASP A 635 8.87 -22.85 -21.42
N ASN A 636 9.10 -21.82 -22.21
CA ASN A 636 8.53 -20.49 -21.98
C ASN A 636 7.08 -20.37 -22.52
N SER A 637 6.59 -21.40 -23.21
CA SER A 637 5.20 -21.44 -23.66
C SER A 637 4.27 -21.65 -22.47
N ARG A 638 3.31 -20.74 -22.29
CA ARG A 638 2.27 -20.82 -21.27
C ARG A 638 0.94 -21.13 -21.92
N SER A 639 0.20 -22.06 -21.36
CA SER A 639 -1.17 -22.35 -21.74
C SER A 639 -2.10 -21.90 -20.62
N ILE A 640 -3.28 -21.40 -20.94
CA ILE A 640 -4.27 -20.97 -19.97
C ILE A 640 -5.32 -22.05 -19.83
N VAL A 641 -5.76 -22.30 -18.59
CA VAL A 641 -6.81 -23.26 -18.24
C VAL A 641 -7.93 -22.47 -17.57
N ASN A 642 -9.13 -22.59 -18.09
CA ASN A 642 -10.32 -21.89 -17.59
C ASN A 642 -11.29 -22.81 -16.84
N GLU A 643 -10.89 -24.04 -16.55
CA GLU A 643 -11.71 -25.01 -15.82
C GLU A 643 -11.30 -25.07 -14.35
N ASN A 644 -12.28 -25.30 -13.47
CA ASN A 644 -12.03 -25.43 -12.03
C ASN A 644 -11.67 -26.88 -11.61
N ASP A 645 -11.70 -27.81 -12.55
CA ASP A 645 -11.24 -29.20 -12.41
C ASP A 645 -10.61 -29.63 -13.72
N PHE A 646 -9.30 -29.90 -13.69
CA PHE A 646 -8.53 -30.24 -14.89
C PHE A 646 -7.40 -31.22 -14.61
N GLN A 647 -6.99 -31.91 -15.66
CA GLN A 647 -5.90 -32.87 -15.63
C GLN A 647 -4.73 -32.42 -16.49
N LEU A 648 -3.53 -32.46 -15.94
CA LEU A 648 -2.29 -32.06 -16.63
C LEU A 648 -1.40 -33.26 -16.91
N ASP A 649 -0.75 -33.24 -18.07
CA ASP A 649 0.36 -34.17 -18.39
C ASP A 649 1.50 -33.94 -17.39
N TYR A 650 2.19 -35.02 -17.03
CA TYR A 650 3.30 -35.00 -16.08
C TYR A 650 4.46 -34.05 -16.44
N LYS A 651 4.57 -33.61 -17.71
CA LYS A 651 5.56 -32.61 -18.14
C LYS A 651 5.08 -31.18 -17.92
N THR A 652 3.78 -30.97 -17.83
CA THR A 652 3.15 -29.67 -17.59
C THR A 652 2.86 -29.53 -16.11
N ASN A 653 3.89 -29.17 -15.35
CA ASN A 653 3.86 -29.23 -13.89
C ASN A 653 4.30 -27.93 -13.20
N ASN A 654 4.37 -26.84 -13.95
CA ASN A 654 4.44 -25.48 -13.42
C ASN A 654 3.07 -24.84 -13.57
N ILE A 655 2.51 -24.33 -12.47
CA ILE A 655 1.16 -23.73 -12.45
C ILE A 655 1.25 -22.38 -11.76
N THR A 656 0.70 -21.37 -12.41
CA THR A 656 0.55 -20.04 -11.84
C THR A 656 -0.94 -19.72 -11.70
N PHE A 657 -1.39 -19.46 -10.49
CA PHE A 657 -2.73 -18.98 -10.19
C PHE A 657 -2.69 -17.46 -10.09
N TYR A 658 -3.55 -16.79 -10.85
CA TYR A 658 -3.84 -15.38 -10.75
C TYR A 658 -5.20 -15.22 -10.09
N TYR A 659 -5.24 -14.45 -9.02
CA TYR A 659 -6.47 -14.21 -8.26
C TYR A 659 -6.57 -12.73 -7.89
N ASN A 660 -7.77 -12.24 -7.80
CA ASN A 660 -8.02 -10.85 -7.48
C ASN A 660 -9.28 -10.66 -6.65
N THR A 661 -9.48 -9.45 -6.20
CA THR A 661 -10.74 -8.94 -5.69
C THR A 661 -10.98 -7.60 -6.35
N THR A 662 -12.16 -7.38 -6.89
CA THR A 662 -12.54 -6.10 -7.52
C THR A 662 -12.74 -5.02 -6.45
N ASN A 663 -11.64 -4.64 -5.78
CA ASN A 663 -11.63 -3.57 -4.79
C ASN A 663 -10.82 -2.38 -5.29
N PHE A 664 -11.50 -1.25 -5.52
CA PHE A 664 -10.89 -0.02 -6.01
C PHE A 664 -10.72 1.04 -4.90
N GLN A 665 -10.89 0.69 -3.62
CA GLN A 665 -10.80 1.66 -2.53
C GLN A 665 -9.35 1.90 -2.15
N LYS A 666 -8.90 3.14 -2.24
CA LYS A 666 -7.51 3.59 -2.06
C LYS A 666 -6.85 3.12 -0.75
N PHE A 667 -7.60 3.01 0.33
CA PHE A 667 -7.06 2.71 1.66
C PHE A 667 -7.41 1.32 2.17
N LYS A 668 -8.03 0.50 1.34
CA LYS A 668 -8.36 -0.88 1.69
C LYS A 668 -7.46 -1.83 0.91
N GLU A 669 -6.22 -1.97 1.37
CA GLU A 669 -5.31 -2.96 0.81
C GLU A 669 -5.83 -4.36 1.07
N VAL A 670 -5.98 -5.10 -0.01
CA VAL A 670 -6.37 -6.51 0.04
C VAL A 670 -5.12 -7.35 0.25
N GLN A 671 -5.17 -8.23 1.22
CA GLN A 671 -4.18 -9.27 1.41
C GLN A 671 -4.79 -10.63 1.07
N TYR A 672 -3.96 -11.49 0.52
CA TYR A 672 -4.34 -12.83 0.10
C TYR A 672 -3.58 -13.87 0.91
N GLN A 673 -4.23 -15.00 1.12
CA GLN A 673 -3.65 -16.17 1.73
C GLN A 673 -4.10 -17.40 0.93
N TYR A 674 -3.18 -18.29 0.65
CA TYR A 674 -3.44 -19.48 -0.16
C TYR A 674 -2.86 -20.73 0.50
N ILE A 675 -3.40 -21.88 0.12
CA ILE A 675 -2.87 -23.22 0.40
C ILE A 675 -3.03 -24.07 -0.85
N LEU A 676 -2.09 -24.94 -1.08
CA LEU A 676 -2.17 -25.98 -2.10
C LEU A 676 -2.16 -27.33 -1.38
N ASP A 677 -3.33 -27.88 -1.12
CA ASP A 677 -3.45 -29.19 -0.51
C ASP A 677 -2.82 -30.24 -1.43
N GLY A 678 -2.10 -31.20 -0.85
CA GLY A 678 -1.23 -32.13 -1.59
C GLY A 678 0.23 -31.66 -1.74
N TYR A 679 0.52 -30.39 -1.44
CA TYR A 679 1.88 -29.82 -1.49
C TYR A 679 2.26 -29.04 -0.23
N LEU A 680 1.34 -28.23 0.31
CA LEU A 680 1.52 -27.44 1.54
C LEU A 680 0.67 -28.03 2.65
N ASN A 681 1.15 -27.98 3.89
CA ASN A 681 0.41 -28.45 5.07
C ASN A 681 -0.30 -27.32 5.82
N GLU A 682 0.07 -26.08 5.54
CA GLU A 682 -0.45 -24.90 6.22
C GLU A 682 -0.70 -23.75 5.21
N TRP A 683 -1.58 -22.84 5.60
CA TRP A 683 -1.83 -21.63 4.84
C TRP A 683 -0.56 -20.77 4.74
N SER A 684 -0.33 -20.15 3.59
CA SER A 684 0.76 -19.17 3.40
C SER A 684 0.62 -18.01 4.38
N GLU A 685 1.67 -17.21 4.54
CA GLU A 685 1.53 -15.90 5.18
C GLU A 685 0.66 -14.96 4.33
N TRP A 686 -0.05 -14.04 5.01
CA TRP A 686 -0.85 -13.00 4.34
C TRP A 686 0.07 -12.03 3.57
N ASN A 687 -0.21 -11.83 2.30
CA ASN A 687 0.56 -10.90 1.46
C ASN A 687 -0.35 -10.21 0.41
N GLY A 688 0.14 -9.11 -0.18
CA GLY A 688 -0.60 -8.35 -1.20
C GLY A 688 -0.44 -8.85 -2.63
N LYS A 689 0.24 -10.00 -2.86
CA LYS A 689 0.46 -10.52 -4.21
C LYS A 689 -0.80 -11.19 -4.72
N SER A 690 -1.22 -10.84 -5.93
CA SER A 690 -2.38 -11.40 -6.62
C SER A 690 -2.03 -12.59 -7.54
N GLU A 691 -0.85 -13.17 -7.36
CA GLU A 691 -0.40 -14.35 -8.11
C GLU A 691 0.49 -15.24 -7.27
N ILE A 692 0.49 -16.53 -7.57
CA ILE A 692 1.42 -17.51 -7.01
C ILE A 692 1.77 -18.56 -8.06
N THR A 693 3.05 -18.88 -8.15
CA THR A 693 3.55 -19.93 -9.04
C THR A 693 4.07 -21.11 -8.22
N PHE A 694 3.55 -22.28 -8.51
CA PHE A 694 4.07 -23.55 -8.04
C PHE A 694 4.86 -24.19 -9.18
N SER A 695 6.13 -24.46 -8.95
CA SER A 695 7.02 -25.01 -9.95
C SER A 695 7.38 -26.46 -9.64
N ASN A 696 7.44 -27.27 -10.70
CA ASN A 696 7.87 -28.67 -10.64
C ASN A 696 7.06 -29.52 -9.64
N LEU A 697 5.74 -29.40 -9.70
CA LEU A 697 4.83 -30.21 -8.89
C LEU A 697 4.97 -31.68 -9.28
N ARG A 698 4.87 -32.57 -8.32
CA ARG A 698 4.87 -34.02 -8.55
C ARG A 698 3.54 -34.48 -9.10
N PHE A 699 3.48 -35.69 -9.62
CA PHE A 699 2.19 -36.32 -9.97
C PHE A 699 1.33 -36.53 -8.71
N GLY A 700 0.04 -36.29 -8.83
CA GLY A 700 -0.90 -36.40 -7.71
C GLY A 700 -2.12 -35.51 -7.91
N ASN A 701 -3.03 -35.54 -6.94
CA ASN A 701 -4.20 -34.67 -6.88
C ASN A 701 -3.88 -33.48 -5.98
N TYR A 702 -4.32 -32.31 -6.38
CA TYR A 702 -4.09 -31.05 -5.71
C TYR A 702 -5.38 -30.25 -5.62
N GLU A 703 -5.54 -29.51 -4.53
CA GLU A 703 -6.62 -28.57 -4.34
C GLU A 703 -6.02 -27.22 -3.94
N PHE A 704 -6.12 -26.24 -4.85
CA PHE A 704 -5.70 -24.87 -4.57
C PHE A 704 -6.84 -24.12 -3.92
N LYS A 705 -6.57 -23.53 -2.75
CA LYS A 705 -7.53 -22.70 -2.02
C LYS A 705 -6.93 -21.32 -1.81
N VAL A 706 -7.74 -20.28 -2.04
CA VAL A 706 -7.33 -18.90 -1.82
C VAL A 706 -8.45 -18.13 -1.14
N ARG A 707 -8.06 -17.24 -0.22
CA ARG A 707 -8.96 -16.32 0.47
C ARG A 707 -8.34 -14.94 0.58
N SER A 708 -9.18 -13.94 0.77
CA SER A 708 -8.76 -12.55 0.91
C SER A 708 -9.11 -12.02 2.28
N LYS A 709 -8.41 -10.97 2.70
CA LYS A 709 -8.80 -10.13 3.84
C LYS A 709 -8.54 -8.67 3.56
N ILE A 710 -9.29 -7.81 4.27
CA ILE A 710 -9.03 -6.38 4.37
C ILE A 710 -8.93 -6.04 5.85
N GLY A 711 -7.77 -5.58 6.30
CA GLY A 711 -7.51 -5.43 7.74
C GLY A 711 -7.60 -6.77 8.48
N ASN A 712 -8.47 -6.86 9.47
CA ASN A 712 -8.71 -8.10 10.22
C ASN A 712 -9.92 -8.91 9.70
N ASP A 713 -10.69 -8.36 8.76
CA ASP A 713 -11.89 -9.01 8.24
C ASP A 713 -11.54 -9.92 7.07
N ILE A 714 -11.66 -11.22 7.31
CA ILE A 714 -11.38 -12.28 6.33
C ILE A 714 -12.65 -12.52 5.52
N SER A 715 -12.52 -12.73 4.20
CA SER A 715 -13.63 -13.12 3.34
C SER A 715 -14.25 -14.42 3.82
N GLY A 716 -15.58 -14.45 3.89
CA GLY A 716 -16.32 -15.68 4.25
C GLY A 716 -16.26 -16.75 3.15
N GLU A 717 -15.83 -16.40 1.94
CA GLU A 717 -15.74 -17.28 0.78
C GLU A 717 -14.28 -17.65 0.49
N ILE A 718 -14.05 -18.94 0.32
CA ILE A 718 -12.77 -19.50 -0.13
C ILE A 718 -13.00 -19.98 -1.57
N LYS A 719 -12.20 -19.49 -2.52
CA LYS A 719 -12.20 -20.03 -3.87
C LYS A 719 -11.30 -21.24 -3.96
N THR A 720 -11.80 -22.26 -4.62
CA THR A 720 -11.15 -23.57 -4.75
C THR A 720 -11.00 -23.96 -6.21
N VAL A 721 -9.87 -24.54 -6.56
CA VAL A 721 -9.59 -25.17 -7.84
C VAL A 721 -8.97 -26.53 -7.58
N GLU A 722 -9.58 -27.56 -8.14
CA GLU A 722 -9.06 -28.92 -8.09
C GLU A 722 -8.33 -29.24 -9.38
N PHE A 723 -7.19 -29.89 -9.29
CA PHE A 723 -6.48 -30.38 -10.45
C PHE A 723 -5.63 -31.59 -10.14
N SER A 724 -5.30 -32.35 -11.18
CA SER A 724 -4.43 -33.51 -11.06
C SER A 724 -3.30 -33.47 -12.08
N ILE A 725 -2.14 -33.99 -11.69
CA ILE A 725 -1.00 -34.19 -12.57
C ILE A 725 -0.81 -35.67 -12.76
N GLU A 726 -0.81 -36.10 -14.01
CA GLU A 726 -0.67 -37.52 -14.37
C GLU A 726 0.66 -38.09 -13.95
N ARG A 727 0.67 -39.37 -13.66
CA ARG A 727 1.92 -40.10 -13.46
C ARG A 727 2.69 -40.24 -14.78
N PRO A 728 4.01 -40.08 -14.79
CA PRO A 728 4.79 -40.37 -15.97
C PRO A 728 4.60 -41.84 -16.38
N TRP A 729 4.58 -42.09 -17.68
CA TRP A 729 4.34 -43.43 -18.22
C TRP A 729 5.24 -44.51 -17.61
N TYR A 730 6.51 -44.13 -17.31
CA TYR A 730 7.47 -45.03 -16.68
C TYR A 730 7.18 -45.27 -15.20
N GLY A 731 6.37 -44.45 -14.54
CA GLY A 731 5.88 -44.62 -13.17
C GLY A 731 4.46 -45.18 -13.08
N SER A 732 3.84 -45.56 -14.22
CA SER A 732 2.52 -46.16 -14.24
C SER A 732 2.51 -47.55 -13.57
N ASN A 733 1.35 -47.93 -13.03
CA ASN A 733 1.18 -49.25 -12.40
C ASN A 733 1.56 -50.38 -13.37
N PHE A 734 1.29 -50.16 -14.68
CA PHE A 734 1.67 -51.09 -15.73
C PHE A 734 3.17 -51.22 -15.87
N MET A 735 3.91 -50.09 -15.87
CA MET A 735 5.38 -50.12 -15.96
C MET A 735 6.02 -50.66 -14.66
N ILE A 736 5.47 -50.35 -13.49
CA ILE A 736 5.94 -50.93 -12.21
C ILE A 736 5.80 -52.45 -12.24
N ALA A 737 4.65 -52.97 -12.76
CA ALA A 737 4.45 -54.41 -12.97
C ALA A 737 5.48 -54.98 -13.96
N ASN A 738 5.76 -54.26 -15.06
CA ASN A 738 6.80 -54.67 -16.02
C ASN A 738 8.20 -54.65 -15.40
N TYR A 739 8.55 -53.65 -14.59
CA TYR A 739 9.83 -53.64 -13.87
C TYR A 739 9.96 -54.81 -12.89
N ALA A 740 8.86 -55.13 -12.16
CA ALA A 740 8.82 -56.28 -11.29
C ALA A 740 8.98 -57.59 -12.08
N LEU A 741 8.37 -57.69 -13.24
CA LEU A 741 8.46 -58.84 -14.13
C LEU A 741 9.89 -58.97 -14.69
N ILE A 742 10.49 -57.84 -15.15
CA ILE A 742 11.88 -57.81 -15.64
C ILE A 742 12.85 -58.22 -14.50
N LEU A 743 12.66 -57.70 -13.30
CA LEU A 743 13.45 -58.09 -12.13
C LEU A 743 13.29 -59.58 -11.79
N GLY A 744 12.04 -60.10 -11.88
CA GLY A 744 11.72 -61.50 -11.71
C GLY A 744 12.46 -62.36 -12.76
N VAL A 745 12.40 -61.95 -14.03
CA VAL A 745 13.13 -62.62 -15.10
C VAL A 745 14.64 -62.56 -14.91
N LEU A 746 15.17 -61.38 -14.56
CA LEU A 746 16.58 -61.22 -14.24
C LEU A 746 17.02 -62.09 -13.07
N PHE A 747 16.18 -62.12 -12.01
CA PHE A 747 16.40 -63.00 -10.87
C PHE A 747 16.37 -64.47 -11.28
N PHE A 748 15.40 -64.85 -12.12
CA PHE A 748 15.36 -66.24 -12.62
C PHE A 748 16.55 -66.59 -13.51
N ILE A 749 16.99 -65.69 -14.38
CA ILE A 749 18.20 -65.88 -15.21
C ILE A 749 19.46 -65.96 -14.32
N THR A 750 19.57 -65.05 -13.33
CA THR A 750 20.75 -65.05 -12.43
C THR A 750 20.71 -66.25 -11.54
N ASN A 751 19.54 -66.65 -11.04
CA ASN A 751 19.43 -67.89 -10.24
C ASN A 751 19.78 -69.13 -11.07
N THR A 752 19.25 -69.18 -12.32
CA THR A 752 19.56 -70.28 -13.21
C THR A 752 21.05 -70.30 -13.58
N TYR A 753 21.65 -69.14 -13.84
CA TYR A 753 23.08 -68.98 -14.07
C TYR A 753 23.91 -69.39 -12.84
N TYR A 754 23.47 -68.94 -11.69
CA TYR A 754 24.10 -69.26 -10.40
C TYR A 754 24.04 -70.74 -10.08
N ASN A 755 22.88 -71.35 -10.25
CA ASN A 755 22.69 -72.75 -10.06
C ASN A 755 23.55 -73.61 -11.03
N ASN A 756 23.61 -73.19 -12.30
CA ASN A 756 24.46 -73.81 -13.29
C ASN A 756 25.96 -73.53 -13.05
N PHE A 757 26.29 -72.37 -12.52
CA PHE A 757 27.66 -72.03 -12.10
C PHE A 757 28.11 -72.84 -10.88
N TYR A 758 27.21 -72.97 -9.88
CA TYR A 758 27.47 -73.77 -8.69
C TYR A 758 27.56 -75.24 -8.99
N LYS A 759 26.72 -75.79 -9.88
CA LYS A 759 26.89 -77.17 -10.34
C LYS A 759 28.25 -77.40 -11.02
N ARG A 760 28.66 -76.46 -11.81
CA ARG A 760 30.04 -76.54 -12.43
C ARG A 760 31.16 -76.26 -11.45
N LYS A 761 30.91 -75.55 -10.39
CA LYS A 761 31.89 -75.24 -9.32
C LYS A 761 32.01 -76.38 -8.29
N GLU A 762 30.87 -77.03 -8.01
CA GLU A 762 30.85 -78.22 -7.14
C GLU A 762 31.65 -79.36 -7.73
N GLU A 763 31.57 -79.56 -9.08
CA GLU A 763 32.44 -80.53 -9.79
C GLU A 763 33.91 -80.09 -9.82
N LYS A 764 34.23 -78.80 -9.75
CA LYS A 764 35.64 -78.32 -9.65
C LYS A 764 36.14 -78.26 -8.21
N MET A 765 35.26 -78.02 -7.20
CA MET A 765 35.69 -77.86 -5.81
C MET A 765 36.05 -79.23 -5.12
N ILE A 766 35.51 -80.35 -5.59
CA ILE A 766 35.87 -81.63 -5.16
C ILE A 766 37.35 -81.91 -5.53
N ARG A 767 37.93 -81.24 -6.51
CA ARG A 767 39.32 -81.33 -6.91
C ARG A 767 40.27 -80.30 -6.27
N ILE A 768 39.80 -79.22 -5.65
CA ILE A 768 40.69 -78.16 -5.15
C ILE A 768 40.81 -78.17 -3.61
N ASN A 769 39.89 -78.83 -2.88
CA ASN A 769 39.89 -78.83 -1.42
C ASN A 769 41.02 -79.61 -0.75
N ALA A 770 41.99 -80.15 -1.48
CA ALA A 770 43.18 -80.76 -0.92
C ALA A 770 44.33 -79.76 -0.69
N ASN A 771 44.31 -78.55 -1.25
CA ASN A 771 45.55 -77.72 -1.23
C ASN A 771 45.39 -76.29 -0.65
N GLN A 772 44.33 -75.89 0.02
CA GLN A 772 44.20 -74.52 0.50
C GLN A 772 43.86 -74.41 2.00
N LEU A 773 44.48 -75.10 2.89
CA LEU A 773 44.32 -74.86 4.33
C LEU A 773 45.40 -73.94 4.93
N GLU A 774 46.37 -73.54 4.14
CA GLU A 774 47.56 -72.84 4.68
C GLU A 774 47.61 -71.30 4.38
N LEU A 775 46.68 -70.70 3.60
CA LEU A 775 46.79 -69.30 3.16
C LEU A 775 45.77 -68.31 3.81
N LYS A 776 44.98 -68.78 4.78
CA LYS A 776 43.84 -67.91 5.28
C LYS A 776 44.14 -67.11 6.54
N GLU A 777 45.30 -67.10 7.10
CA GLU A 777 45.58 -66.31 8.34
C GLU A 777 46.19 -64.91 8.08
N ILE A 778 46.60 -64.57 6.87
CA ILE A 778 47.39 -63.36 6.64
C ILE A 778 46.47 -62.21 6.07
N GLU A 779 45.33 -62.46 5.40
CA GLU A 779 44.54 -61.43 4.78
C GLU A 779 43.54 -60.71 5.70
N LYS A 780 43.30 -61.20 6.90
CA LYS A 780 42.32 -60.63 7.84
C LYS A 780 42.77 -59.34 8.53
N LYS A 781 44.07 -59.04 8.52
CA LYS A 781 44.64 -57.86 9.18
C LYS A 781 44.68 -56.56 8.30
N GLN A 782 44.55 -56.66 6.99
CA GLN A 782 44.66 -55.49 6.12
C GLN A 782 43.32 -54.79 5.84
N ALA A 783 42.22 -55.51 5.94
CA ALA A 783 40.88 -54.92 5.57
C ALA A 783 40.29 -53.96 6.63
N LEU A 784 40.76 -53.99 7.86
CA LEU A 784 40.21 -53.12 8.93
C LEU A 784 40.79 -51.70 8.93
N MET A 785 41.92 -51.47 8.31
CA MET A 785 42.63 -50.19 8.33
C MET A 785 42.16 -49.23 7.24
N VAL A 786 41.46 -49.72 6.22
CA VAL A 786 40.97 -48.90 5.09
C VAL A 786 39.65 -48.20 5.44
N ILE A 787 38.78 -48.86 6.25
CA ILE A 787 37.45 -48.34 6.57
C ILE A 787 37.51 -47.14 7.55
N GLU A 788 38.54 -47.09 8.39
CA GLU A 788 38.71 -46.02 9.38
C GLU A 788 39.17 -44.68 8.76
N ASN A 789 39.90 -44.75 7.62
CA ASN A 789 40.39 -43.57 6.94
C ASN A 789 39.31 -42.84 6.07
N GLU A 790 38.33 -43.58 5.54
CA GLU A 790 37.26 -42.97 4.74
C GLU A 790 36.26 -42.18 5.60
N LYS A 791 36.02 -42.61 6.83
CA LYS A 791 35.09 -41.91 7.75
C LYS A 791 35.65 -40.58 8.24
N LEU A 792 36.96 -40.47 8.40
CA LEU A 792 37.64 -39.26 8.84
C LEU A 792 37.65 -38.17 7.76
N SER A 793 37.71 -38.58 6.48
CA SER A 793 37.73 -37.65 5.35
C SER A 793 36.36 -36.94 5.14
N GLN A 794 35.25 -37.63 5.37
CA GLN A 794 33.92 -37.10 5.18
C GLN A 794 33.52 -36.05 6.25
N ASP A 795 34.02 -36.22 7.49
CA ASP A 795 33.74 -35.25 8.58
C ASP A 795 34.52 -33.93 8.39
N ILE A 796 35.70 -34.00 7.76
CA ILE A 796 36.53 -32.81 7.45
C ILE A 796 35.88 -31.97 6.32
N ASP A 797 35.34 -32.63 5.29
CA ASP A 797 34.69 -31.94 4.15
C ASP A 797 33.37 -31.26 4.55
N GLY A 798 32.64 -31.83 5.51
CA GLY A 798 31.43 -31.21 6.09
C GLY A 798 31.72 -29.90 6.82
N LYS A 799 32.75 -29.93 7.67
CA LYS A 799 33.15 -28.74 8.46
C LYS A 799 33.77 -27.62 7.60
N ASN A 800 34.51 -28.00 6.58
CA ASN A 800 35.10 -27.05 5.64
C ASN A 800 34.03 -26.34 4.78
N ARG A 801 32.93 -27.01 4.44
CA ARG A 801 31.79 -26.41 3.72
C ARG A 801 31.06 -25.39 4.57
N GLU A 802 30.81 -25.65 5.83
CA GLU A 802 30.13 -24.76 6.76
C GLU A 802 30.92 -23.46 6.98
N LEU A 803 32.23 -23.60 7.09
CA LEU A 803 33.13 -22.45 7.22
C LEU A 803 33.21 -21.60 5.94
N ALA A 804 33.18 -22.22 4.79
CA ALA A 804 33.19 -21.54 3.50
C ALA A 804 31.90 -20.71 3.27
N ILE A 805 30.74 -21.23 3.67
CA ILE A 805 29.46 -20.53 3.58
C ILE A 805 29.43 -19.30 4.49
N SER A 806 29.92 -19.45 5.72
CA SER A 806 30.02 -18.36 6.70
C SER A 806 30.95 -17.24 6.19
N THR A 807 32.09 -17.61 5.65
CA THR A 807 33.09 -16.66 5.13
C THR A 807 32.58 -15.90 3.88
N MET A 808 31.88 -16.60 2.98
CA MET A 808 31.25 -15.97 1.79
C MET A 808 30.11 -15.00 2.15
N SER A 809 29.33 -15.31 3.20
CA SER A 809 28.29 -14.43 3.72
C SER A 809 28.89 -13.12 4.25
N MET A 810 30.01 -13.23 4.95
CA MET A 810 30.73 -12.08 5.52
C MET A 810 31.34 -11.18 4.43
N ILE A 811 31.90 -11.78 3.37
CA ILE A 811 32.42 -11.06 2.22
C ILE A 811 31.33 -10.25 1.51
N LYS A 812 30.18 -10.88 1.26
CA LYS A 812 29.03 -10.22 0.60
C LYS A 812 28.48 -9.05 1.42
N LYS A 813 28.35 -9.23 2.74
CA LYS A 813 27.92 -8.18 3.67
C LYS A 813 28.85 -6.97 3.62
N ASN A 814 30.18 -7.22 3.72
CA ASN A 814 31.17 -6.15 3.73
C ASN A 814 31.32 -5.43 2.39
N GLN A 815 31.17 -6.15 1.27
CA GLN A 815 31.14 -5.55 -0.07
C GLN A 815 29.92 -4.67 -0.27
N PHE A 816 28.75 -5.11 0.21
CA PHE A 816 27.51 -4.35 0.16
C PHE A 816 27.61 -3.05 0.96
N LEU A 817 28.10 -3.12 2.19
CA LEU A 817 28.29 -1.94 3.04
C LEU A 817 29.33 -0.99 2.47
N SER A 818 30.41 -1.50 1.84
CA SER A 818 31.43 -0.68 1.20
C SER A 818 30.91 0.02 -0.06
N LYS A 819 30.00 -0.62 -0.81
CA LYS A 819 29.32 -0.03 -1.97
C LYS A 819 28.42 1.12 -1.54
N ILE A 820 27.57 0.89 -0.51
CA ILE A 820 26.72 1.94 0.05
C ILE A 820 27.55 3.13 0.54
N LYS A 821 28.67 2.87 1.21
CA LYS A 821 29.59 3.94 1.67
C LYS A 821 30.16 4.74 0.53
N LYS A 822 30.50 4.08 -0.60
CA LYS A 822 31.05 4.73 -1.81
C LYS A 822 29.98 5.60 -2.47
N ASP A 823 28.76 5.08 -2.59
CA ASP A 823 27.64 5.78 -3.20
C ASP A 823 27.24 7.01 -2.33
N LEU A 824 27.25 6.88 -1.00
CA LEU A 824 27.00 7.98 -0.06
C LEU A 824 28.10 9.08 -0.07
N LYS A 825 29.32 8.75 -0.43
CA LYS A 825 30.42 9.74 -0.57
C LYS A 825 30.34 10.57 -1.86
N GLN A 826 29.54 10.12 -2.83
CA GLN A 826 29.30 10.81 -4.11
C GLN A 826 28.10 11.78 -4.08
N VAL A 827 27.28 11.71 -3.03
CA VAL A 827 26.14 12.61 -2.81
C VAL A 827 26.62 13.75 -1.91
N ASP A 828 26.45 14.96 -2.43
CA ASP A 828 26.97 16.22 -1.88
C ASP A 828 26.72 16.43 -0.38
N SER A 829 27.66 17.12 0.23
CA SER A 829 27.90 17.33 1.66
C SER A 829 26.70 17.86 2.47
N THR A 830 25.91 16.98 3.03
CA THR A 830 25.07 17.32 4.16
C THR A 830 25.48 16.54 5.41
N GLN A 831 25.45 17.21 6.56
CA GLN A 831 25.84 16.69 7.88
C GLN A 831 25.21 15.34 8.24
N LYS A 832 24.09 15.00 7.58
CA LYS A 832 23.40 13.71 7.73
C LYS A 832 24.11 12.54 7.02
N ALA A 833 24.79 12.80 5.91
CA ALA A 833 25.52 11.75 5.18
C ALA A 833 26.77 11.29 5.97
N SER A 834 27.44 12.20 6.65
CA SER A 834 28.59 11.90 7.52
C SER A 834 28.22 11.01 8.71
N SER A 835 27.02 11.18 9.27
CA SER A 835 26.53 10.33 10.36
C SER A 835 26.28 8.88 9.91
N VAL A 836 25.69 8.70 8.75
CA VAL A 836 25.44 7.38 8.18
C VAL A 836 26.73 6.68 7.76
N ILE A 837 27.67 7.42 7.20
CA ILE A 837 29.00 6.88 6.86
C ILE A 837 29.74 6.40 8.13
N ASN A 838 29.64 7.15 9.23
CA ASN A 838 30.24 6.76 10.52
C ASN A 838 29.58 5.51 11.12
N ILE A 839 28.28 5.30 10.89
CA ILE A 839 27.58 4.06 11.31
C ILE A 839 28.06 2.88 10.47
N ILE A 840 28.18 3.06 9.16
CA ILE A 840 28.70 2.03 8.25
C ILE A 840 30.15 1.67 8.62
N ASP A 841 31.00 2.65 8.97
CA ASP A 841 32.36 2.41 9.38
C ASP A 841 32.45 1.64 10.70
N ARG A 842 31.54 1.89 11.64
CA ARG A 842 31.43 1.08 12.86
C ARG A 842 31.08 -0.36 12.55
N HIS A 843 30.14 -0.61 11.66
CA HIS A 843 29.72 -1.96 11.28
C HIS A 843 30.77 -2.70 10.42
N LEU A 844 31.57 -2.00 9.62
CA LEU A 844 32.68 -2.57 8.87
C LEU A 844 33.88 -2.94 9.76
N ASN A 845 34.00 -2.32 10.93
CA ASN A 845 35.09 -2.56 11.88
C ASN A 845 34.67 -3.39 13.11
N ASN A 846 33.53 -4.06 13.06
CA ASN A 846 32.98 -4.72 14.24
C ASN A 846 33.83 -5.94 14.66
N GLN A 847 34.29 -5.93 15.92
CA GLN A 847 35.06 -7.02 16.50
C GLN A 847 34.25 -8.31 16.72
N ASP A 848 32.93 -8.19 16.75
CA ASP A 848 32.02 -9.31 16.99
C ASP A 848 31.97 -10.28 15.78
N ASP A 849 32.05 -9.77 14.57
CA ASP A 849 32.15 -10.61 13.36
C ASP A 849 33.42 -11.47 13.35
N TRP A 850 34.51 -10.96 13.95
CA TRP A 850 35.75 -11.72 14.08
C TRP A 850 35.63 -12.81 15.15
N LYS A 851 35.04 -12.54 16.30
CA LYS A 851 34.84 -13.53 17.35
C LYS A 851 34.02 -14.73 16.87
N PHE A 852 32.95 -14.44 16.15
CA PHE A 852 32.11 -15.48 15.57
C PHE A 852 32.88 -16.34 14.55
N PHE A 853 33.63 -15.69 13.66
CA PHE A 853 34.48 -16.38 12.70
C PHE A 853 35.58 -17.19 13.40
N GLU A 854 36.25 -16.66 14.41
CA GLU A 854 37.31 -17.30 15.18
C GLU A 854 36.78 -18.54 15.90
N GLU A 855 35.58 -18.46 16.44
CA GLU A 855 34.92 -19.61 17.10
C GLU A 855 34.58 -20.71 16.09
N ALA A 856 34.00 -20.34 14.95
CA ALA A 856 33.69 -21.27 13.86
C ALA A 856 34.97 -21.89 13.27
N PHE A 857 36.03 -21.11 13.10
CA PHE A 857 37.32 -21.56 12.60
C PHE A 857 38.03 -22.51 13.56
N ASN A 858 38.03 -22.18 14.87
CA ASN A 858 38.61 -23.06 15.89
C ASN A 858 37.83 -24.37 16.04
N ASN A 859 36.54 -24.39 15.71
CA ASN A 859 35.75 -25.61 15.71
C ASN A 859 36.08 -26.51 14.48
N ALA A 860 36.51 -25.92 13.38
CA ALA A 860 36.85 -26.62 12.13
C ALA A 860 38.31 -27.04 12.06
N ASP A 861 39.25 -26.24 12.53
CA ASP A 861 40.69 -26.51 12.54
C ASP A 861 41.22 -26.24 13.96
N LYS A 862 41.00 -27.24 14.84
CA LYS A 862 41.38 -27.19 16.25
C LYS A 862 42.87 -26.89 16.40
N ASP A 863 43.18 -25.92 17.23
CA ASP A 863 44.53 -25.51 17.63
C ASP A 863 45.42 -24.87 16.56
N PHE A 864 44.97 -24.65 15.32
CA PHE A 864 45.77 -24.02 14.30
C PHE A 864 46.28 -22.61 14.73
N LEU A 865 45.40 -21.75 15.24
CA LEU A 865 45.81 -20.40 15.67
C LEU A 865 46.79 -20.46 16.86
N LYS A 866 46.63 -21.44 17.75
CA LYS A 866 47.56 -21.66 18.85
C LYS A 866 48.90 -22.17 18.34
N LYS A 867 48.92 -23.13 17.40
CA LYS A 867 50.13 -23.61 16.76
C LYS A 867 50.89 -22.48 16.07
N VAL A 868 50.20 -21.70 15.23
CA VAL A 868 50.81 -20.55 14.54
C VAL A 868 51.41 -19.58 15.53
N LYS A 869 50.71 -19.30 16.64
CA LYS A 869 51.22 -18.41 17.70
C LYS A 869 52.43 -18.99 18.43
N ASN A 870 52.45 -20.30 18.65
CA ASN A 870 53.56 -20.98 19.30
C ASN A 870 54.82 -21.01 18.41
N TYR A 871 54.64 -21.27 17.10
CA TYR A 871 55.74 -21.27 16.12
C TYR A 871 56.27 -19.86 15.84
N HIS A 872 55.39 -18.88 15.92
CA HIS A 872 55.72 -17.48 15.59
C HIS A 872 55.20 -16.52 16.70
N PRO A 873 55.81 -16.45 17.88
CA PRO A 873 55.35 -15.66 19.05
C PRO A 873 55.20 -14.17 18.81
N SER A 874 55.92 -13.63 17.81
CA SER A 874 55.95 -12.18 17.48
C SER A 874 54.67 -11.70 16.75
N LEU A 875 53.76 -12.61 16.35
CA LEU A 875 52.54 -12.29 15.60
C LEU A 875 51.47 -11.65 16.51
N THR A 876 50.92 -10.56 16.05
CA THR A 876 49.80 -9.90 16.70
C THR A 876 48.47 -10.57 16.37
N ASN A 877 47.41 -10.26 17.12
CA ASN A 877 46.04 -10.75 16.82
C ASN A 877 45.59 -10.47 15.40
N ASN A 878 45.95 -9.31 14.86
CA ASN A 878 45.65 -8.95 13.47
C ASN A 878 46.48 -9.75 12.46
N ASP A 879 47.67 -10.19 12.82
CA ASP A 879 48.46 -11.09 12.00
C ASP A 879 47.87 -12.51 12.02
N LEU A 880 47.40 -13.00 13.17
CA LEU A 880 46.70 -14.29 13.30
C LEU A 880 45.40 -14.32 12.52
N ARG A 881 44.71 -13.24 12.51
CA ARG A 881 43.51 -13.05 11.68
C ARG A 881 43.81 -13.24 10.19
N LEU A 882 44.89 -12.65 9.72
CA LEU A 882 45.36 -12.85 8.35
C LEU A 882 45.80 -14.31 8.09
N CYS A 883 46.44 -14.96 9.05
CA CYS A 883 46.81 -16.37 8.96
C CYS A 883 45.58 -17.29 8.82
N ALA A 884 44.50 -17.03 9.57
CA ALA A 884 43.25 -17.80 9.46
C ALA A 884 42.63 -17.70 8.07
N TYR A 885 42.58 -16.49 7.51
CA TYR A 885 42.07 -16.30 6.16
C TYR A 885 42.96 -16.96 5.08
N LEU A 886 44.25 -16.92 5.25
CA LEU A 886 45.18 -17.60 4.34
C LEU A 886 45.10 -19.12 4.46
N ARG A 887 44.86 -19.66 5.67
CA ARG A 887 44.62 -21.09 5.90
C ARG A 887 43.39 -21.60 5.14
N LEU A 888 42.37 -20.75 5.00
CA LEU A 888 41.18 -21.03 4.18
C LEU A 888 41.39 -20.79 2.68
N ASN A 889 42.63 -20.58 2.28
CA ASN A 889 43.04 -20.33 0.89
C ASN A 889 42.33 -19.16 0.23
N LEU A 890 41.93 -18.14 1.01
CA LEU A 890 41.30 -16.94 0.47
C LEU A 890 42.31 -16.06 -0.28
N SER A 891 41.90 -15.54 -1.43
CA SER A 891 42.73 -14.65 -2.22
C SER A 891 42.87 -13.28 -1.55
N SER A 892 43.90 -12.50 -1.88
CA SER A 892 44.02 -11.13 -1.39
C SER A 892 42.83 -10.23 -1.75
N LYS A 893 42.10 -10.54 -2.84
CA LYS A 893 40.86 -9.84 -3.20
C LYS A 893 39.70 -10.15 -2.24
N ASP A 894 39.64 -11.38 -1.75
CA ASP A 894 38.60 -11.83 -0.80
C ASP A 894 38.93 -11.37 0.64
N ILE A 895 40.21 -11.27 0.97
CA ILE A 895 40.68 -10.82 2.28
C ILE A 895 40.51 -9.30 2.46
N ALA A 896 40.66 -8.51 1.41
CA ALA A 896 40.57 -7.06 1.46
C ALA A 896 39.23 -6.57 2.07
N PRO A 897 38.05 -7.04 1.63
CA PRO A 897 36.79 -6.67 2.26
C PRO A 897 36.59 -7.22 3.68
N LEU A 898 37.20 -8.35 4.02
CA LEU A 898 37.13 -8.95 5.37
C LEU A 898 37.94 -8.16 6.40
N LEU A 899 39.02 -7.52 5.97
CA LEU A 899 39.86 -6.67 6.80
C LEU A 899 39.54 -5.18 6.65
N ASN A 900 38.58 -4.83 5.78
CA ASN A 900 38.21 -3.45 5.44
C ASN A 900 39.42 -2.56 5.03
N ILE A 901 40.29 -3.11 4.19
CA ILE A 901 41.48 -2.40 3.70
C ILE A 901 41.60 -2.55 2.17
N SER A 902 42.41 -1.74 1.54
CA SER A 902 42.68 -1.87 0.10
C SER A 902 43.42 -3.17 -0.23
N LEU A 903 43.26 -3.66 -1.45
CA LEU A 903 43.99 -4.83 -1.96
C LEU A 903 45.52 -4.65 -1.79
N SER A 904 46.04 -3.48 -2.11
CA SER A 904 47.46 -3.15 -1.91
C SER A 904 47.88 -3.22 -0.43
N SER A 905 46.98 -2.83 0.47
CA SER A 905 47.23 -2.95 1.91
C SER A 905 47.30 -4.39 2.41
N VAL A 906 46.48 -5.27 1.81
CA VAL A 906 46.53 -6.71 2.10
C VAL A 906 47.89 -7.30 1.65
N GLU A 907 48.35 -6.96 0.45
CA GLU A 907 49.63 -7.42 -0.06
C GLU A 907 50.82 -6.94 0.83
N ILE A 908 50.79 -5.69 1.28
CA ILE A 908 51.77 -5.16 2.22
C ILE A 908 51.70 -5.94 3.54
N LYS A 909 50.52 -6.26 4.04
CA LYS A 909 50.33 -7.05 5.28
C LYS A 909 50.85 -8.48 5.09
N ARG A 910 50.59 -9.12 3.95
CA ARG A 910 51.15 -10.45 3.60
C ARG A 910 52.66 -10.42 3.56
N TYR A 911 53.23 -9.40 2.93
CA TYR A 911 54.69 -9.22 2.90
C TYR A 911 55.27 -9.06 4.31
N ARG A 912 54.66 -8.22 5.16
CA ARG A 912 55.08 -8.02 6.55
C ARG A 912 54.91 -9.27 7.40
N LEU A 913 53.82 -10.01 7.20
CA LEU A 913 53.57 -11.29 7.85
C LEU A 913 54.64 -12.31 7.51
N ARG A 914 54.97 -12.42 6.23
CA ARG A 914 56.08 -13.30 5.76
C ARG A 914 57.40 -12.96 6.42
N LYS A 915 57.71 -11.64 6.53
CA LYS A 915 58.93 -11.17 7.19
C LYS A 915 58.95 -11.50 8.68
N LYS A 916 57.80 -11.36 9.37
CA LYS A 916 57.66 -11.70 10.78
C LYS A 916 57.79 -13.19 11.06
N MET A 917 57.41 -14.01 10.09
CA MET A 917 57.53 -15.46 10.17
C MET A 917 58.91 -15.99 9.72
N ASN A 918 59.82 -15.16 9.34
CA ASN A 918 61.16 -15.46 8.85
C ASN A 918 61.21 -16.46 7.69
N LEU A 919 60.19 -16.41 6.78
CA LEU A 919 60.11 -17.31 5.64
C LEU A 919 61.10 -16.89 4.52
N SER A 920 61.79 -17.91 3.94
CA SER A 920 62.72 -17.70 2.86
C SER A 920 61.99 -17.26 1.56
N ARG A 921 62.77 -16.70 0.57
CA ARG A 921 62.14 -16.19 -0.70
C ARG A 921 61.41 -17.28 -1.47
N ASN A 922 61.75 -18.53 -1.33
CA ASN A 922 61.23 -19.68 -2.08
C ASN A 922 60.07 -20.41 -1.37
N GLU A 923 59.72 -20.05 -0.14
CA GLU A 923 58.64 -20.66 0.63
C GLU A 923 57.33 -19.83 0.43
N GLY A 924 56.27 -20.46 -0.04
CA GLY A 924 54.97 -19.82 -0.12
C GLY A 924 54.38 -19.53 1.26
N LEU A 925 53.96 -18.27 1.56
CA LEU A 925 53.33 -17.95 2.84
C LEU A 925 52.06 -18.75 3.09
N THR A 926 51.25 -18.98 2.07
CA THR A 926 50.03 -19.78 2.14
C THR A 926 50.37 -21.25 2.33
N ASP A 927 51.34 -21.78 1.60
CA ASP A 927 51.79 -23.17 1.69
C ASP A 927 52.36 -23.46 3.06
N HIS A 928 53.14 -22.55 3.63
CA HIS A 928 53.65 -22.67 5.00
C HIS A 928 52.51 -22.75 6.02
N LEU A 929 51.51 -21.89 5.90
CA LEU A 929 50.34 -21.91 6.77
C LEU A 929 49.45 -23.14 6.56
N LEU A 930 49.41 -23.72 5.37
CA LEU A 930 48.70 -24.95 5.06
C LEU A 930 49.45 -26.19 5.60
N SER A 931 50.74 -26.11 5.83
CA SER A 931 51.53 -27.22 6.40
C SER A 931 51.58 -27.26 7.95
N LEU A 932 51.19 -26.15 8.62
CA LEU A 932 51.05 -26.03 10.07
C LEU A 932 49.74 -26.61 10.58
#